data_81b610d13d7cccee0e0ca9c93e82dc2a
#
_entry.id   81b610d13d7cccee0e0ca9c93e82dc2a
#
_cell.length_a   1.000
_cell.length_b   1.000
_cell.length_c   1.000
_cell.angle_alpha   90.00
_cell.angle_beta   90.00
_cell.angle_gamma   90.00
#
_symmetry.space_group_name_H-M   'P 1'
#
loop_
_entity.id
_entity.type
_entity.pdbx_description
1 polymer ?
#
loop_
_entity_poly.entity_id
_entity_poly.type
_entity_poly.pdbx_seq_one_letter_code
_entity_poly.pdbx_strand_id
1 'polypeptide(L)'
;RGTGTFSKAGTDPLVLIDGLSGNIDDVDPNDIQSISFLKDAASASIYGNRAANGVILIETKKGAQGKTTITYSNSFGWQQPTELPDFLPSWEYAEYYNMAMRNMGKQEAYLPEQIQKYRDGSDPDNYPNVNHLKWLLESGSGFQHQHNLSIQGGNATTSYNLSVGYRNQEGMTAKTSNERMTALFTMKSEIAKGLMLNLNINAYNNKYNAPNGEPQSIDGMIGYAVRQGPIYAGQKSDGSFGYQDNYSPEAWLASESFVQNVSRNISASGQLTWNTPVDGLSFIGKAGVNYWTKYDKAYRADTYFDDSKTVGPATLNVWTANNTYTTFEALATYEKQIKNHTFKLLAGTSVEQSNNKGLEGYRNTFPNNYLYELGSGDKSTATNDSSLEEYALLSFFGRINYAWKDRYLLEANLRYDGSSRFADGHRWGLFPSVSAGWRISEEDFWKNAAVSAVVDNLKLRASYGVLGNQNIGVYPYQQIYELGHDYPFGNPATLQSGAYMKTYNNPEITWEKTAITDIGLDFSLLNGRFSGTLDYFYKYTSDILAPVEVSSIMGREVGQSNVGAVSNEGIEINLTYNGQIGRDFRFSISPNFTWVKNAVEKLANGATEEINNNRIVGQPIGIIYGYETDGLFVDQAEIDAAPEQLVSKSGLKPGYVKYKDISGPDGVPDGKVDAQYDRTVLGSTTPKFYYGLNLSASYKGFDFSALLQGLGGHKRLIGSYMAYAFYNGGQ
;
A
#
# COMPACT_ATOMS: atom_id res chain seq x y z
N ARG A 1 -13.00 2.71 -3.59
CA ARG A 1 -14.30 2.01 -3.48
C ARG A 1 -14.22 0.80 -2.54
N GLY A 2 -13.50 0.97 -1.44
CA GLY A 2 -13.39 0.00 -0.34
C GLY A 2 -12.48 -1.22 -0.62
N THR A 3 -12.18 -1.96 0.46
CA THR A 3 -11.36 -3.18 0.41
C THR A 3 -12.18 -4.34 -0.19
N GLY A 4 -11.75 -4.89 -1.32
CA GLY A 4 -12.53 -5.88 -2.08
C GLY A 4 -12.22 -7.33 -1.73
N THR A 5 -11.11 -7.63 -1.09
CA THR A 5 -10.70 -8.99 -0.75
C THR A 5 -9.93 -9.04 0.55
N PHE A 6 -9.96 -10.15 1.23
CA PHE A 6 -9.13 -10.47 2.39
C PHE A 6 -8.08 -11.54 2.08
N SER A 7 -7.93 -11.90 0.81
CA SER A 7 -6.91 -12.84 0.36
C SER A 7 -5.55 -12.18 0.20
N LYS A 8 -4.51 -12.99 -0.03
CA LYS A 8 -3.17 -12.51 -0.40
C LYS A 8 -3.11 -11.90 -1.81
N ALA A 9 -4.19 -11.93 -2.57
CA ALA A 9 -4.28 -11.31 -3.90
C ALA A 9 -4.12 -9.78 -3.87
N GLY A 10 -4.27 -9.17 -2.70
CA GLY A 10 -4.06 -7.74 -2.48
C GLY A 10 -5.20 -6.87 -2.98
N THR A 11 -5.16 -5.61 -2.61
CA THR A 11 -6.17 -4.59 -2.92
C THR A 11 -5.63 -3.43 -3.75
N ASP A 12 -4.37 -3.51 -4.19
CA ASP A 12 -3.72 -2.44 -4.95
C ASP A 12 -4.30 -2.33 -6.36
N PRO A 13 -4.51 -1.11 -6.87
CA PRO A 13 -4.94 -0.90 -8.24
C PRO A 13 -3.82 -1.27 -9.23
N LEU A 14 -4.21 -1.60 -10.45
CA LEU A 14 -3.28 -1.73 -11.55
C LEU A 14 -2.76 -0.34 -11.97
N VAL A 15 -1.44 -0.12 -11.91
CA VAL A 15 -0.82 1.10 -12.40
C VAL A 15 -0.25 0.84 -13.81
N LEU A 16 -0.64 1.69 -14.76
CA LEU A 16 -0.12 1.66 -16.14
C LEU A 16 0.54 3.00 -16.46
N ILE A 17 1.82 2.95 -16.83
CA ILE A 17 2.60 4.10 -17.26
C ILE A 17 2.78 4.00 -18.76
N ASP A 18 2.16 4.92 -19.51
CA ASP A 18 2.11 4.89 -20.99
C ASP A 18 1.69 3.51 -21.55
N GLY A 19 0.80 2.83 -20.83
CA GLY A 19 0.26 1.52 -21.20
C GLY A 19 1.09 0.31 -20.74
N LEU A 20 2.23 0.49 -20.09
CA LEU A 20 3.04 -0.57 -19.52
C LEU A 20 2.82 -0.66 -18.00
N SER A 21 2.66 -1.88 -17.48
CA SER A 21 2.51 -2.09 -16.03
C SER A 21 3.76 -1.67 -15.27
N GLY A 22 3.57 -0.88 -14.22
CA GLY A 22 4.63 -0.35 -13.36
C GLY A 22 4.12 0.06 -11.98
N ASN A 23 4.91 0.80 -11.24
CA ASN A 23 4.55 1.41 -9.98
C ASN A 23 4.42 2.93 -10.15
N ILE A 24 3.55 3.58 -9.37
CA ILE A 24 3.40 5.05 -9.41
C ILE A 24 4.72 5.76 -9.09
N ASP A 25 5.55 5.16 -8.27
CA ASP A 25 6.88 5.68 -7.91
C ASP A 25 7.91 5.53 -9.03
N ASP A 26 7.62 4.84 -10.12
CA ASP A 26 8.58 4.66 -11.21
C ASP A 26 8.79 5.93 -12.05
N VAL A 27 7.90 6.92 -11.93
CA VAL A 27 7.92 8.16 -12.71
C VAL A 27 8.20 9.37 -11.83
N ASP A 28 9.03 10.30 -12.34
CA ASP A 28 9.18 11.61 -11.70
C ASP A 28 7.86 12.40 -11.83
N PRO A 29 7.31 12.98 -10.74
CA PRO A 29 6.09 13.79 -10.79
C PRO A 29 6.15 14.93 -11.82
N ASN A 30 7.34 15.51 -12.06
CA ASN A 30 7.52 16.55 -13.08
C ASN A 30 7.35 16.04 -14.52
N ASP A 31 7.42 14.73 -14.74
CA ASP A 31 7.29 14.10 -16.06
C ASP A 31 5.85 13.62 -16.33
N ILE A 32 4.94 13.73 -15.37
CA ILE A 32 3.55 13.34 -15.52
C ILE A 32 2.78 14.44 -16.25
N GLN A 33 2.04 14.05 -17.30
CA GLN A 33 1.10 14.90 -18.02
C GLN A 33 -0.31 14.79 -17.46
N SER A 34 -0.78 13.54 -17.21
CA SER A 34 -2.11 13.28 -16.68
C SER A 34 -2.15 12.00 -15.87
N ILE A 35 -3.06 11.94 -14.88
CA ILE A 35 -3.40 10.74 -14.13
C ILE A 35 -4.90 10.54 -14.25
N SER A 36 -5.33 9.35 -14.70
CA SER A 36 -6.73 8.97 -14.80
C SER A 36 -7.02 7.75 -13.93
N PHE A 37 -8.13 7.79 -13.21
CA PHE A 37 -8.57 6.72 -12.31
C PHE A 37 -9.81 6.03 -12.91
N LEU A 38 -9.67 4.77 -13.32
CA LEU A 38 -10.77 3.95 -13.82
C LEU A 38 -11.32 3.11 -12.68
N LYS A 39 -12.53 3.43 -12.21
CA LYS A 39 -13.12 2.86 -11.00
C LYS A 39 -14.26 1.89 -11.28
N ASP A 40 -14.87 1.96 -12.47
CA ASP A 40 -15.97 1.10 -12.89
C ASP A 40 -15.49 -0.03 -13.82
N ALA A 41 -16.28 -1.12 -13.89
CA ALA A 41 -15.88 -2.29 -14.64
C ALA A 41 -15.86 -2.07 -16.15
N ALA A 42 -16.69 -1.17 -16.70
CA ALA A 42 -16.72 -0.95 -18.14
C ALA A 42 -15.45 -0.23 -18.61
N SER A 43 -15.04 0.83 -17.91
CA SER A 43 -13.80 1.56 -18.25
C SER A 43 -12.53 0.72 -18.01
N ALA A 44 -12.52 -0.11 -16.95
CA ALA A 44 -11.37 -0.90 -16.54
C ALA A 44 -11.22 -2.23 -17.32
N SER A 45 -12.28 -2.75 -17.95
CA SER A 45 -12.33 -4.09 -18.53
C SER A 45 -11.28 -4.36 -19.62
N ILE A 46 -10.94 -3.34 -20.42
CA ILE A 46 -9.94 -3.50 -21.49
C ILE A 46 -8.52 -3.75 -20.94
N TYR A 47 -8.25 -3.33 -19.69
CA TYR A 47 -6.94 -3.49 -19.04
C TYR A 47 -6.80 -4.82 -18.29
N GLY A 48 -7.84 -5.67 -18.34
CA GLY A 48 -7.78 -7.07 -17.96
C GLY A 48 -8.06 -7.39 -16.50
N ASN A 49 -7.67 -8.58 -16.18
CA ASN A 49 -7.94 -9.28 -14.95
C ASN A 49 -7.30 -8.67 -13.69
N ARG A 50 -6.36 -7.73 -13.81
CA ARG A 50 -5.77 -7.02 -12.68
C ARG A 50 -6.52 -5.74 -12.32
N ALA A 51 -7.56 -5.41 -13.08
CA ALA A 51 -8.34 -4.19 -12.92
C ALA A 51 -9.46 -4.28 -11.85
N ALA A 52 -9.61 -5.42 -11.16
CA ALA A 52 -10.65 -5.63 -10.13
C ALA A 52 -10.60 -4.60 -8.98
N ASN A 53 -9.43 -4.03 -8.71
CA ASN A 53 -9.23 -2.96 -7.72
C ASN A 53 -9.15 -1.55 -8.34
N GLY A 54 -9.51 -1.42 -9.63
CA GLY A 54 -9.39 -0.20 -10.41
C GLY A 54 -8.07 -0.10 -11.16
N VAL A 55 -7.96 0.90 -12.02
CA VAL A 55 -6.76 1.16 -12.81
C VAL A 55 -6.35 2.63 -12.65
N ILE A 56 -5.07 2.87 -12.46
CA ILE A 56 -4.44 4.18 -12.50
C ILE A 56 -3.66 4.27 -13.80
N LEU A 57 -4.11 5.15 -14.71
CA LEU A 57 -3.42 5.43 -15.96
C LEU A 57 -2.57 6.67 -15.77
N ILE A 58 -1.27 6.54 -15.94
CA ILE A 58 -0.32 7.64 -15.92
C ILE A 58 0.18 7.86 -17.35
N GLU A 59 -0.07 9.03 -17.88
CA GLU A 59 0.48 9.47 -19.15
C GLU A 59 1.65 10.42 -18.87
N THR A 60 2.80 10.11 -19.45
CA THR A 60 3.97 10.98 -19.33
C THR A 60 3.93 12.11 -20.36
N LYS A 61 4.68 13.18 -20.10
CA LYS A 61 4.83 14.31 -21.00
C LYS A 61 5.38 13.86 -22.34
N LYS A 62 4.71 14.29 -23.42
CA LYS A 62 5.07 14.00 -24.80
C LYS A 62 5.64 15.26 -25.46
N GLY A 63 6.45 15.07 -26.47
CA GLY A 63 6.96 16.19 -27.26
C GLY A 63 5.81 16.96 -27.94
N ALA A 64 5.97 18.27 -28.03
CA ALA A 64 5.08 19.16 -28.76
C ALA A 64 5.71 19.61 -30.09
N GLN A 65 4.86 19.84 -31.12
CA GLN A 65 5.33 20.47 -32.36
C GLN A 65 5.73 21.91 -32.08
N GLY A 66 6.85 22.35 -32.65
CA GLY A 66 7.33 23.72 -32.54
C GLY A 66 8.80 23.81 -32.18
N LYS A 67 9.22 25.01 -31.79
CA LYS A 67 10.61 25.27 -31.37
C LYS A 67 10.94 24.46 -30.11
N THR A 68 12.18 24.03 -30.03
CA THR A 68 12.68 23.37 -28.83
C THR A 68 12.55 24.27 -27.61
N THR A 69 11.91 23.73 -26.56
CA THR A 69 11.74 24.39 -25.28
C THR A 69 12.52 23.61 -24.22
N ILE A 70 13.29 24.34 -23.42
CA ILE A 70 14.03 23.79 -22.28
C ILE A 70 13.36 24.30 -21.01
N THR A 71 13.01 23.38 -20.12
CA THR A 71 12.40 23.70 -18.84
C THR A 71 13.26 23.12 -17.72
N TYR A 72 13.62 23.96 -16.76
CA TYR A 72 14.29 23.56 -15.54
C TYR A 72 13.39 23.85 -14.33
N SER A 73 13.15 22.82 -13.52
CA SER A 73 12.38 22.90 -12.28
C SER A 73 13.25 22.46 -11.11
N ASN A 74 13.11 23.13 -9.98
CA ASN A 74 13.79 22.72 -8.75
C ASN A 74 12.90 22.95 -7.53
N SER A 75 13.15 22.17 -6.47
CA SER A 75 12.55 22.37 -5.15
C SER A 75 13.57 22.07 -4.05
N PHE A 76 13.45 22.79 -2.95
CA PHE A 76 14.22 22.60 -1.73
C PHE A 76 13.25 22.56 -0.55
N GLY A 77 13.52 21.71 0.43
CA GLY A 77 12.65 21.59 1.59
C GLY A 77 13.35 20.90 2.75
N TRP A 78 12.70 20.95 3.90
CA TRP A 78 13.11 20.24 5.10
C TRP A 78 11.93 19.45 5.64
N GLN A 79 12.21 18.25 6.10
CA GLN A 79 11.25 17.39 6.78
C GLN A 79 11.44 17.53 8.30
N GLN A 80 10.33 17.57 9.01
CA GLN A 80 10.29 17.52 10.46
C GLN A 80 9.04 16.75 10.91
N PRO A 81 9.05 16.11 12.10
CA PRO A 81 7.86 15.52 12.67
C PRO A 81 6.79 16.60 12.88
N THR A 82 5.55 16.31 12.48
CA THR A 82 4.42 17.23 12.73
C THR A 82 3.99 17.19 14.18
N GLU A 83 4.08 16.02 14.81
CA GLU A 83 3.71 15.78 16.21
C GLU A 83 4.49 14.56 16.71
N LEU A 84 4.96 14.62 17.93
CA LEU A 84 5.59 13.51 18.65
C LEU A 84 4.80 13.24 19.93
N PRO A 85 4.73 11.98 20.40
CA PRO A 85 4.17 11.69 21.72
C PRO A 85 4.92 12.44 22.81
N ASP A 86 4.17 12.98 23.78
CA ASP A 86 4.74 13.53 25.00
C ASP A 86 5.09 12.39 25.97
N PHE A 87 6.37 12.18 26.17
CA PHE A 87 6.89 11.22 27.14
C PHE A 87 7.17 11.89 28.46
N LEU A 88 7.00 11.15 29.55
CA LEU A 88 7.31 11.64 30.88
C LEU A 88 8.82 11.95 31.01
N PRO A 89 9.19 13.05 31.66
CA PRO A 89 10.58 13.26 32.07
C PRO A 89 10.96 12.24 33.14
N SER A 90 12.26 11.97 33.28
CA SER A 90 12.79 10.91 34.15
C SER A 90 12.35 10.98 35.59
N TRP A 91 12.22 12.22 36.19
CA TRP A 91 11.76 12.39 37.57
C TRP A 91 10.26 12.01 37.74
N GLU A 92 9.39 12.36 36.79
CA GLU A 92 7.99 11.98 36.84
C GLU A 92 7.84 10.47 36.58
N TYR A 93 8.60 9.92 35.63
CA TYR A 93 8.69 8.48 35.43
C TYR A 93 9.02 7.76 36.76
N ALA A 94 10.06 8.20 37.48
CA ALA A 94 10.46 7.59 38.73
C ALA A 94 9.39 7.72 39.84
N GLU A 95 8.70 8.87 39.91
CA GLU A 95 7.60 9.11 40.87
C GLU A 95 6.38 8.16 40.56
N TYR A 96 5.97 8.06 39.29
CA TYR A 96 4.87 7.16 38.89
C TYR A 96 5.26 5.69 39.04
N TYR A 97 6.53 5.35 38.76
CA TYR A 97 7.01 4.00 38.98
C TYR A 97 6.98 3.63 40.46
N ASN A 98 7.40 4.50 41.35
CA ASN A 98 7.29 4.32 42.79
C ASN A 98 5.82 4.20 43.25
N MET A 99 4.90 4.97 42.65
CA MET A 99 3.47 4.84 42.92
C MET A 99 2.97 3.44 42.50
N ALA A 100 3.38 2.95 41.34
CA ALA A 100 3.04 1.59 40.88
C ALA A 100 3.58 0.51 41.84
N MET A 101 4.83 0.66 42.33
CA MET A 101 5.40 -0.25 43.32
C MET A 101 4.62 -0.25 44.65
N ARG A 102 4.27 0.93 45.17
CA ARG A 102 3.41 1.03 46.36
C ARG A 102 2.06 0.35 46.17
N ASN A 103 1.41 0.57 45.03
CA ASN A 103 0.12 -0.07 44.70
C ASN A 103 0.24 -1.59 44.62
N MET A 104 1.40 -2.12 44.29
CA MET A 104 1.70 -3.56 44.28
C MET A 104 2.11 -4.10 45.66
N GLY A 105 2.19 -3.25 46.70
CA GLY A 105 2.72 -3.62 48.03
C GLY A 105 4.22 -3.91 48.02
N LYS A 106 4.95 -3.38 47.05
CA LYS A 106 6.42 -3.49 46.93
C LYS A 106 7.12 -2.24 47.45
N GLN A 107 8.42 -2.36 47.75
CA GLN A 107 9.28 -1.24 48.11
C GLN A 107 9.46 -0.31 46.90
N GLU A 108 9.56 0.98 47.16
CA GLU A 108 9.89 1.99 46.16
C GLU A 108 11.24 1.69 45.50
N ALA A 109 11.32 1.88 44.19
CA ALA A 109 12.51 1.60 43.39
C ALA A 109 13.49 2.78 43.37
N TYR A 110 12.97 4.00 43.52
CA TYR A 110 13.74 5.23 43.44
C TYR A 110 13.66 6.02 44.76
N LEU A 111 14.82 6.37 45.33
CA LEU A 111 14.88 7.20 46.52
C LEU A 111 14.60 8.68 46.19
N PRO A 112 14.09 9.50 47.14
CA PRO A 112 13.81 10.90 46.90
C PRO A 112 15.04 11.70 46.39
N GLU A 113 16.25 11.39 46.91
CA GLU A 113 17.49 11.99 46.46
C GLU A 113 17.88 11.64 45.03
N GLN A 114 17.54 10.45 44.56
CA GLN A 114 17.74 10.02 43.15
C GLN A 114 16.76 10.77 42.24
N ILE A 115 15.49 10.86 42.62
CA ILE A 115 14.48 11.63 41.91
C ILE A 115 14.89 13.11 41.81
N GLN A 116 15.48 13.67 42.86
CA GLN A 116 15.97 15.04 42.85
C GLN A 116 17.13 15.22 41.84
N LYS A 117 18.07 14.27 41.75
CA LYS A 117 19.16 14.30 40.77
C LYS A 117 18.64 14.20 39.31
N TYR A 118 17.61 13.40 39.06
CA TYR A 118 16.91 13.41 37.76
C TYR A 118 16.31 14.78 37.44
N ARG A 119 15.75 15.45 38.44
CA ARG A 119 15.06 16.75 38.27
C ARG A 119 16.04 17.92 38.06
N ASP A 120 17.13 17.95 38.78
CA ASP A 120 18.10 19.06 38.73
C ASP A 120 19.23 18.84 37.71
N GLY A 121 19.34 17.62 37.13
CA GLY A 121 20.35 17.27 36.12
C GLY A 121 21.80 17.34 36.66
N SER A 122 22.02 17.21 37.97
CA SER A 122 23.34 17.34 38.60
C SER A 122 24.29 16.19 38.24
N ASP A 123 23.78 15.05 37.76
CA ASP A 123 24.57 13.87 37.41
C ASP A 123 23.93 13.19 36.18
N PRO A 124 24.11 13.77 34.97
CA PRO A 124 23.38 13.34 33.79
C PRO A 124 23.81 11.97 33.26
N ASP A 125 24.99 11.47 33.61
CA ASP A 125 25.45 10.15 33.23
C ASP A 125 24.74 9.02 34.00
N ASN A 126 24.45 9.26 35.30
CA ASN A 126 23.81 8.29 36.18
C ASN A 126 22.32 8.57 36.40
N TYR A 127 21.90 9.81 36.27
CA TYR A 127 20.50 10.28 36.43
C TYR A 127 20.06 11.10 35.21
N PRO A 128 20.03 10.49 34.01
CA PRO A 128 19.71 11.20 32.78
C PRO A 128 18.22 11.55 32.66
N ASN A 129 17.94 12.45 31.72
CA ASN A 129 16.59 12.77 31.29
C ASN A 129 16.58 12.85 29.77
N VAL A 130 16.31 11.73 29.08
CA VAL A 130 16.45 11.60 27.62
C VAL A 130 15.12 11.23 26.99
N ASN A 131 14.69 12.04 26.01
CA ASN A 131 13.64 11.64 25.07
C ASN A 131 14.30 11.01 23.82
N HIS A 132 14.47 9.69 23.85
CA HIS A 132 15.17 8.92 22.81
C HIS A 132 14.50 9.05 21.44
N LEU A 133 13.16 9.09 21.38
CA LEU A 133 12.43 9.22 20.12
C LEU A 133 12.67 10.59 19.48
N LYS A 134 12.57 11.65 20.27
CA LYS A 134 12.83 13.02 19.80
C LYS A 134 14.27 13.15 19.32
N TRP A 135 15.23 12.68 20.15
CA TRP A 135 16.65 12.68 19.80
C TRP A 135 16.91 11.96 18.47
N LEU A 136 16.34 10.75 18.28
CA LEU A 136 16.53 9.94 17.07
C LEU A 136 15.98 10.66 15.83
N LEU A 137 14.77 11.20 15.91
CA LEU A 137 14.08 11.84 14.77
C LEU A 137 14.58 13.28 14.48
N GLU A 138 15.35 13.88 15.38
CA GLU A 138 16.01 15.18 15.20
C GLU A 138 17.53 15.03 14.93
N SER A 139 18.05 13.79 14.83
CA SER A 139 19.48 13.53 14.60
C SER A 139 19.92 13.80 13.17
N GLY A 140 19.03 13.73 12.19
CA GLY A 140 19.29 13.99 10.78
C GLY A 140 18.89 15.40 10.36
N SER A 141 19.31 15.80 9.16
CA SER A 141 19.04 17.14 8.63
C SER A 141 17.61 17.33 8.13
N GLY A 142 16.95 16.24 7.68
CA GLY A 142 15.68 16.29 6.99
C GLY A 142 15.70 17.07 5.67
N PHE A 143 16.88 17.48 5.19
CA PHE A 143 17.02 18.30 3.98
C PHE A 143 16.74 17.49 2.72
N GLN A 144 16.00 18.09 1.82
CA GLN A 144 15.73 17.48 0.52
C GLN A 144 15.82 18.52 -0.59
N HIS A 145 16.29 18.07 -1.74
CA HIS A 145 16.27 18.88 -2.95
C HIS A 145 16.01 18.01 -4.18
N GLN A 146 15.34 18.61 -5.14
CA GLN A 146 15.02 17.99 -6.42
C GLN A 146 15.30 18.94 -7.56
N HIS A 147 15.81 18.40 -8.65
CA HIS A 147 16.09 19.10 -9.90
C HIS A 147 15.53 18.26 -11.04
N ASN A 148 14.85 18.91 -11.99
CA ASN A 148 14.38 18.29 -13.23
C ASN A 148 14.68 19.21 -14.40
N LEU A 149 15.31 18.66 -15.45
CA LEU A 149 15.60 19.34 -16.70
C LEU A 149 14.87 18.60 -17.83
N SER A 150 13.97 19.26 -18.54
CA SER A 150 13.30 18.70 -19.70
C SER A 150 13.53 19.51 -20.97
N ILE A 151 13.67 18.81 -22.09
CA ILE A 151 13.85 19.34 -23.43
C ILE A 151 12.78 18.75 -24.32
N GLN A 152 11.88 19.56 -24.83
CA GLN A 152 10.82 19.12 -25.74
C GLN A 152 10.79 19.90 -27.01
N GLY A 153 10.46 19.27 -28.13
CA GLY A 153 10.36 19.92 -29.40
C GLY A 153 9.85 18.97 -30.50
N GLY A 154 9.80 19.49 -31.71
CA GLY A 154 9.42 18.70 -32.86
C GLY A 154 9.00 19.48 -34.07
N ASN A 155 8.74 18.77 -35.14
CA ASN A 155 8.22 19.29 -36.41
C ASN A 155 6.85 18.66 -36.72
N ALA A 156 6.39 18.81 -37.96
CA ALA A 156 5.08 18.29 -38.38
C ALA A 156 4.97 16.75 -38.30
N THR A 157 6.07 16.02 -38.42
CA THR A 157 6.09 14.57 -38.47
C THR A 157 6.65 13.92 -37.21
N THR A 158 7.53 14.62 -36.49
CA THR A 158 8.21 14.03 -35.33
C THR A 158 8.19 15.01 -34.15
N SER A 159 7.81 14.54 -32.97
CA SER A 159 7.94 15.27 -31.71
C SER A 159 8.63 14.38 -30.67
N TYR A 160 9.38 15.03 -29.76
CA TYR A 160 10.16 14.36 -28.74
C TYR A 160 10.14 15.14 -27.42
N ASN A 161 10.29 14.39 -26.32
CA ASN A 161 10.59 14.93 -25.00
C ASN A 161 11.70 14.10 -24.38
N LEU A 162 12.70 14.78 -23.81
CA LEU A 162 13.76 14.19 -23.00
C LEU A 162 13.76 14.90 -21.66
N SER A 163 13.69 14.16 -20.57
CA SER A 163 13.75 14.68 -19.20
C SER A 163 14.78 13.91 -18.39
N VAL A 164 15.49 14.64 -17.52
CA VAL A 164 16.43 14.06 -16.55
C VAL A 164 16.14 14.68 -15.20
N GLY A 165 15.92 13.83 -14.19
CA GLY A 165 15.65 14.24 -12.83
C GLY A 165 16.72 13.76 -11.86
N TYR A 166 16.97 14.55 -10.82
CA TYR A 166 17.80 14.19 -9.67
C TYR A 166 17.10 14.62 -8.38
N ARG A 167 16.99 13.72 -7.42
CA ARG A 167 16.47 14.00 -6.09
C ARG A 167 17.41 13.42 -5.05
N ASN A 168 17.77 14.23 -4.06
CA ASN A 168 18.41 13.78 -2.84
C ASN A 168 17.54 14.18 -1.64
N GLN A 169 17.31 13.22 -0.76
CA GLN A 169 16.49 13.38 0.44
C GLN A 169 17.27 12.78 1.61
N GLU A 170 17.70 13.61 2.53
CA GLU A 170 18.23 13.18 3.81
C GLU A 170 17.07 12.95 4.78
N GLY A 171 17.17 11.90 5.60
CA GLY A 171 16.14 11.58 6.58
C GLY A 171 16.20 12.47 7.82
N MET A 172 15.14 12.43 8.63
CA MET A 172 15.09 13.01 9.96
C MET A 172 16.00 12.27 10.94
N THR A 173 16.28 10.99 10.68
CA THR A 173 17.30 10.21 11.40
C THR A 173 18.61 10.28 10.63
N ALA A 174 19.72 10.54 11.35
CA ALA A 174 21.06 10.57 10.75
C ALA A 174 21.39 9.25 10.04
N LYS A 175 22.30 9.28 9.08
CA LYS A 175 22.69 8.17 8.21
C LYS A 175 21.54 7.64 7.32
N THR A 176 20.36 8.28 7.30
CA THR A 176 19.27 7.93 6.38
C THR A 176 19.28 8.86 5.18
N SER A 177 19.29 8.29 3.98
CA SER A 177 19.23 9.07 2.74
C SER A 177 18.56 8.30 1.61
N ASN A 178 17.94 9.02 0.67
CA ASN A 178 17.43 8.47 -0.58
C ASN A 178 17.89 9.35 -1.75
N GLU A 179 18.77 8.81 -2.58
CA GLU A 179 19.27 9.44 -3.80
C GLU A 179 18.62 8.78 -5.02
N ARG A 180 17.98 9.58 -5.87
CA ARG A 180 17.27 9.06 -7.05
C ARG A 180 17.62 9.87 -8.29
N MET A 181 18.01 9.17 -9.34
CA MET A 181 18.17 9.69 -10.71
C MET A 181 17.08 9.10 -11.59
N THR A 182 16.46 9.91 -12.42
CA THR A 182 15.43 9.51 -13.38
C THR A 182 15.77 10.01 -14.78
N ALA A 183 15.34 9.29 -15.80
CA ALA A 183 15.43 9.72 -17.18
C ALA A 183 14.17 9.26 -17.94
N LEU A 184 13.55 10.17 -18.66
CA LEU A 184 12.40 9.90 -19.52
C LEU A 184 12.72 10.35 -20.95
N PHE A 185 12.50 9.46 -21.91
CA PHE A 185 12.49 9.79 -23.33
C PHE A 185 11.18 9.37 -23.97
N THR A 186 10.48 10.30 -24.60
CA THR A 186 9.30 9.99 -25.40
C THR A 186 9.43 10.55 -26.80
N MET A 187 9.00 9.78 -27.79
CA MET A 187 9.02 10.19 -29.20
C MET A 187 7.73 9.72 -29.88
N LYS A 188 7.16 10.61 -30.68
CA LYS A 188 6.08 10.28 -31.61
C LYS A 188 6.50 10.71 -33.00
N SER A 189 6.47 9.79 -33.97
CA SER A 189 6.92 10.06 -35.35
C SER A 189 6.01 9.38 -36.37
N GLU A 190 5.62 10.11 -37.42
CA GLU A 190 5.06 9.54 -38.63
C GLU A 190 6.24 9.09 -39.52
N ILE A 191 6.56 7.79 -39.47
CA ILE A 191 7.72 7.20 -40.16
C ILE A 191 7.42 6.92 -41.64
N ALA A 192 6.15 6.80 -42.00
CA ALA A 192 5.64 6.75 -43.37
C ALA A 192 4.19 7.23 -43.35
N LYS A 193 3.64 7.59 -44.50
CA LYS A 193 2.23 8.05 -44.61
C LYS A 193 1.26 7.06 -43.96
N GLY A 194 0.58 7.51 -42.92
CA GLY A 194 -0.36 6.69 -42.14
C GLY A 194 0.29 5.69 -41.19
N LEU A 195 1.62 5.69 -41.04
CA LEU A 195 2.34 4.80 -40.12
C LEU A 195 3.02 5.61 -39.03
N MET A 196 2.46 5.53 -37.82
CA MET A 196 2.89 6.26 -36.64
C MET A 196 3.66 5.36 -35.69
N LEU A 197 4.84 5.82 -35.24
CA LEU A 197 5.64 5.18 -34.19
C LEU A 197 5.61 6.05 -32.93
N ASN A 198 5.26 5.45 -31.79
CA ASN A 198 5.45 6.04 -30.47
C ASN A 198 6.46 5.19 -29.71
N LEU A 199 7.46 5.85 -29.09
CA LEU A 199 8.47 5.23 -28.23
C LEU A 199 8.45 5.92 -26.88
N ASN A 200 8.49 5.15 -25.81
CA ASN A 200 8.63 5.64 -24.44
C ASN A 200 9.72 4.82 -23.75
N ILE A 201 10.67 5.51 -23.13
CA ILE A 201 11.72 4.89 -22.32
C ILE A 201 11.77 5.67 -21.02
N ASN A 202 11.55 4.99 -19.92
CA ASN A 202 11.67 5.52 -18.57
C ASN A 202 12.68 4.70 -17.78
N ALA A 203 13.59 5.36 -17.09
CA ALA A 203 14.61 4.68 -16.29
C ALA A 203 14.83 5.41 -14.98
N TYR A 204 15.14 4.65 -13.92
CA TYR A 204 15.64 5.23 -12.69
C TYR A 204 16.76 4.38 -12.07
N ASN A 205 17.59 5.06 -11.27
CA ASN A 205 18.49 4.47 -10.29
C ASN A 205 18.18 5.11 -8.94
N ASN A 206 17.81 4.29 -7.95
CA ASN A 206 17.47 4.72 -6.61
C ASN A 206 18.39 4.04 -5.60
N LYS A 207 19.07 4.84 -4.78
CA LYS A 207 19.94 4.37 -3.71
C LYS A 207 19.39 4.86 -2.39
N TYR A 208 18.99 3.93 -1.52
CA TYR A 208 18.56 4.17 -0.17
C TYR A 208 19.60 3.68 0.81
N ASN A 209 19.94 4.50 1.80
CA ASN A 209 20.79 4.13 2.93
C ASN A 209 20.04 4.41 4.23
N ALA A 210 20.25 3.57 5.23
CA ALA A 210 19.73 3.74 6.57
C ALA A 210 20.68 3.12 7.60
N PRO A 211 20.64 3.55 8.87
CA PRO A 211 21.30 2.82 9.94
C PRO A 211 20.66 1.43 10.10
N ASN A 212 21.42 0.51 10.65
CA ASN A 212 20.95 -0.83 10.99
C ASN A 212 21.12 -1.05 12.48
N GLY A 213 20.31 -1.92 13.06
CA GLY A 213 20.33 -2.22 14.49
C GLY A 213 19.67 -3.56 14.77
N GLU A 214 19.16 -3.72 15.97
CA GLU A 214 18.35 -4.87 16.35
C GLU A 214 16.97 -4.38 16.80
N PRO A 215 15.83 -4.82 16.16
CA PRO A 215 15.78 -5.60 14.91
C PRO A 215 16.31 -4.81 13.71
N GLN A 216 16.72 -5.50 12.68
CA GLN A 216 17.50 -4.99 11.54
C GLN A 216 16.71 -4.00 10.66
N SER A 217 16.34 -2.83 11.20
CA SER A 217 15.66 -1.77 10.45
C SER A 217 15.62 -0.45 11.20
N ILE A 218 15.40 0.64 10.47
CA ILE A 218 15.10 1.97 11.07
C ILE A 218 13.79 1.93 11.88
N ASP A 219 12.79 1.17 11.45
CA ASP A 219 11.53 1.01 12.19
C ASP A 219 11.76 0.33 13.54
N GLY A 220 12.67 -0.64 13.59
CA GLY A 220 13.11 -1.26 14.83
C GLY A 220 13.79 -0.27 15.78
N MET A 221 14.65 0.61 15.25
CA MET A 221 15.29 1.66 16.05
C MET A 221 14.27 2.67 16.60
N ILE A 222 13.27 3.06 15.80
CA ILE A 222 12.15 3.90 16.26
C ILE A 222 11.37 3.17 17.37
N GLY A 223 11.07 1.89 17.17
CA GLY A 223 10.43 1.06 18.19
C GLY A 223 11.21 0.97 19.48
N TYR A 224 12.53 0.95 19.41
CA TYR A 224 13.41 0.96 20.59
C TYR A 224 13.44 2.32 21.28
N ALA A 225 13.50 3.39 20.49
CA ALA A 225 13.46 4.75 21.02
C ALA A 225 12.15 5.07 21.78
N VAL A 226 11.03 4.43 21.37
CA VAL A 226 9.74 4.51 22.09
C VAL A 226 9.76 3.69 23.38
N ARG A 227 10.51 2.58 23.42
CA ARG A 227 10.50 1.62 24.54
C ARG A 227 11.49 1.96 25.63
N GLN A 228 12.60 2.59 25.28
CA GLN A 228 13.66 2.93 26.23
C GLN A 228 13.20 4.08 27.13
N GLY A 229 13.18 3.83 28.45
CA GLY A 229 12.75 4.81 29.43
C GLY A 229 13.69 6.03 29.51
N PRO A 230 13.18 7.18 29.95
CA PRO A 230 13.94 8.43 29.99
C PRO A 230 15.11 8.41 31.01
N ILE A 231 15.12 7.38 31.85
CA ILE A 231 16.12 7.10 32.89
C ILE A 231 17.39 6.41 32.36
N TYR A 232 17.45 6.08 31.08
CA TYR A 232 18.64 5.53 30.43
C TYR A 232 19.37 6.68 29.71
N ALA A 233 20.69 6.75 29.90
CA ALA A 233 21.50 7.78 29.24
C ALA A 233 21.49 7.52 27.70
N GLY A 234 21.56 8.60 26.93
CA GLY A 234 21.98 8.50 25.53
C GLY A 234 23.46 8.10 25.47
N GLN A 235 24.35 9.01 25.09
CA GLN A 235 25.80 8.82 25.24
C GLN A 235 26.26 9.51 26.55
N LYS A 236 27.05 8.78 27.33
CA LYS A 236 27.66 9.29 28.59
C LYS A 236 28.95 10.03 28.30
N SER A 237 29.47 10.74 29.32
CA SER A 237 30.72 11.52 29.24
C SER A 237 31.96 10.67 28.94
N ASP A 238 31.97 9.40 29.32
CA ASP A 238 33.02 8.42 28.99
C ASP A 238 32.91 7.80 27.59
N GLY A 239 31.89 8.17 26.82
CA GLY A 239 31.64 7.65 25.49
C GLY A 239 30.80 6.36 25.45
N SER A 240 30.49 5.78 26.62
CA SER A 240 29.55 4.64 26.71
C SER A 240 28.11 5.07 26.52
N PHE A 241 27.19 4.10 26.35
CA PHE A 241 25.77 4.34 26.12
C PHE A 241 24.93 3.71 27.23
N GLY A 242 23.85 4.41 27.62
CA GLY A 242 22.81 3.79 28.40
C GLY A 242 21.97 2.83 27.53
N TYR A 243 21.57 1.72 28.10
CA TYR A 243 20.79 0.70 27.38
C TYR A 243 19.82 -0.03 28.31
N GLN A 244 18.77 -0.53 27.71
CA GLN A 244 17.88 -1.51 28.32
C GLN A 244 17.90 -2.77 27.45
N ASP A 245 18.36 -3.91 27.97
CA ASP A 245 18.67 -5.10 27.20
C ASP A 245 19.64 -4.79 26.03
N ASN A 246 19.19 -4.94 24.78
CA ASN A 246 19.93 -4.54 23.58
C ASN A 246 19.40 -3.23 22.98
N TYR A 247 18.63 -2.43 23.74
CA TYR A 247 18.00 -1.22 23.28
C TYR A 247 18.87 -0.02 23.62
N SER A 248 19.41 0.63 22.63
CA SER A 248 20.03 1.95 22.67
C SER A 248 20.08 2.48 21.25
N PRO A 249 19.10 3.31 20.84
CA PRO A 249 19.12 3.89 19.50
C PRO A 249 20.38 4.70 19.24
N GLU A 250 20.94 5.32 20.29
CA GLU A 250 22.18 6.10 20.20
C GLU A 250 23.39 5.21 19.88
N ALA A 251 23.55 4.07 20.56
CA ALA A 251 24.64 3.14 20.31
C ALA A 251 24.54 2.54 18.89
N TRP A 252 23.33 2.14 18.48
CA TRP A 252 23.10 1.63 17.13
C TRP A 252 23.35 2.68 16.05
N LEU A 253 22.94 3.93 16.26
CA LEU A 253 23.22 5.00 15.33
C LEU A 253 24.71 5.37 15.27
N ALA A 254 25.43 5.26 16.39
CA ALA A 254 26.88 5.47 16.44
C ALA A 254 27.67 4.37 15.74
N SER A 255 27.13 3.14 15.70
CA SER A 255 27.80 1.96 15.11
C SER A 255 28.04 2.10 13.60
N GLU A 256 28.90 1.21 13.06
CA GLU A 256 29.16 1.07 11.62
C GLU A 256 28.06 0.24 10.89
N SER A 257 26.94 0.00 11.56
CA SER A 257 25.83 -0.77 11.01
C SER A 257 25.10 0.03 9.96
N PHE A 258 24.71 -0.60 8.84
CA PHE A 258 23.98 0.05 7.77
C PHE A 258 23.07 -0.90 6.98
N VAL A 259 22.05 -0.33 6.37
CA VAL A 259 21.27 -0.93 5.27
C VAL A 259 21.50 -0.08 4.04
N GLN A 260 21.82 -0.72 2.92
CA GLN A 260 21.91 -0.08 1.62
C GLN A 260 21.06 -0.84 0.61
N ASN A 261 20.10 -0.15 0.00
CA ASN A 261 19.24 -0.72 -1.04
C ASN A 261 19.47 0.06 -2.33
N VAL A 262 19.85 -0.64 -3.38
CA VAL A 262 20.00 -0.05 -4.71
C VAL A 262 19.01 -0.71 -5.65
N SER A 263 18.05 0.06 -6.16
CA SER A 263 17.09 -0.41 -7.16
C SER A 263 17.24 0.36 -8.46
N ARG A 264 17.19 -0.38 -9.57
CA ARG A 264 17.25 0.18 -10.91
C ARG A 264 16.11 -0.37 -11.73
N ASN A 265 15.55 0.48 -12.58
CA ASN A 265 14.50 0.08 -13.50
C ASN A 265 14.77 0.70 -14.86
N ILE A 266 14.46 -0.05 -15.91
CA ILE A 266 14.36 0.44 -17.28
C ILE A 266 13.06 -0.12 -17.84
N SER A 267 12.11 0.78 -18.15
CA SER A 267 10.87 0.49 -18.83
C SER A 267 10.94 1.05 -20.23
N ALA A 268 10.78 0.22 -21.24
CA ALA A 268 10.75 0.65 -22.63
C ALA A 268 9.51 0.09 -23.31
N SER A 269 8.79 0.95 -24.04
CA SER A 269 7.63 0.53 -24.85
C SER A 269 7.65 1.18 -26.23
N GLY A 270 7.21 0.41 -27.21
CA GLY A 270 7.03 0.86 -28.57
C GLY A 270 5.62 0.54 -29.06
N GLN A 271 4.98 1.50 -29.71
CA GLN A 271 3.68 1.31 -30.37
C GLN A 271 3.78 1.73 -31.83
N LEU A 272 3.41 0.82 -32.72
CA LEU A 272 3.27 1.08 -34.14
C LEU A 272 1.77 1.09 -34.50
N THR A 273 1.29 2.21 -35.03
CA THR A 273 -0.09 2.37 -35.49
C THR A 273 -0.10 2.55 -37.00
N TRP A 274 -0.76 1.63 -37.70
CA TRP A 274 -0.97 1.73 -39.14
C TRP A 274 -2.42 2.10 -39.43
N ASN A 275 -2.64 3.34 -39.87
CA ASN A 275 -3.90 3.79 -40.43
C ASN A 275 -3.98 3.29 -41.88
N THR A 276 -4.81 2.30 -42.12
CA THR A 276 -4.91 1.66 -43.43
C THR A 276 -5.55 2.59 -44.46
N PRO A 277 -5.46 2.25 -45.77
CA PRO A 277 -6.24 2.96 -46.78
C PRO A 277 -7.76 2.80 -46.67
N VAL A 278 -8.25 1.80 -45.89
CA VAL A 278 -9.66 1.62 -45.59
C VAL A 278 -10.07 2.63 -44.50
N ASP A 279 -11.00 3.51 -44.88
CA ASP A 279 -11.47 4.56 -43.99
C ASP A 279 -11.99 4.01 -42.66
N GLY A 280 -11.42 4.49 -41.57
CA GLY A 280 -11.74 4.10 -40.21
C GLY A 280 -11.03 2.83 -39.68
N LEU A 281 -10.28 2.08 -40.50
CA LEU A 281 -9.58 0.85 -40.10
C LEU A 281 -8.12 1.15 -39.74
N SER A 282 -7.71 0.77 -38.51
CA SER A 282 -6.32 0.86 -38.07
C SER A 282 -5.87 -0.43 -37.39
N PHE A 283 -4.60 -0.76 -37.53
CA PHE A 283 -3.92 -1.82 -36.79
C PHE A 283 -2.89 -1.21 -35.84
N ILE A 284 -2.80 -1.73 -34.64
CA ILE A 284 -1.88 -1.26 -33.60
C ILE A 284 -1.11 -2.46 -33.06
N GLY A 285 0.21 -2.39 -33.14
CA GLY A 285 1.12 -3.34 -32.48
C GLY A 285 1.84 -2.63 -31.35
N LYS A 286 1.86 -3.23 -30.16
CA LYS A 286 2.61 -2.71 -29.01
C LYS A 286 3.56 -3.78 -28.49
N ALA A 287 4.73 -3.37 -28.06
CA ALA A 287 5.70 -4.20 -27.35
C ALA A 287 6.27 -3.39 -26.18
N GLY A 288 6.45 -4.05 -25.06
CA GLY A 288 7.02 -3.41 -23.89
C GLY A 288 7.88 -4.36 -23.06
N VAL A 289 8.88 -3.80 -22.41
CA VAL A 289 9.72 -4.48 -21.45
C VAL A 289 9.92 -3.58 -20.22
N ASN A 290 9.80 -4.18 -19.04
CA ASN A 290 10.18 -3.57 -17.78
C ASN A 290 11.24 -4.50 -17.16
N TYR A 291 12.46 -4.00 -17.04
CA TYR A 291 13.57 -4.71 -16.42
C TYR A 291 13.96 -4.01 -15.13
N TRP A 292 13.78 -4.70 -14.02
CA TRP A 292 14.05 -4.20 -12.68
C TRP A 292 15.12 -5.04 -12.00
N THR A 293 16.03 -4.37 -11.31
CA THR A 293 17.07 -5.01 -10.49
C THR A 293 17.10 -4.39 -9.11
N LYS A 294 17.36 -5.22 -8.11
CA LYS A 294 17.55 -4.81 -6.73
C LYS A 294 18.80 -5.45 -6.15
N TYR A 295 19.56 -4.68 -5.38
CA TYR A 295 20.68 -5.11 -4.61
C TYR A 295 20.56 -4.54 -3.20
N ASP A 296 20.38 -5.40 -2.22
CA ASP A 296 20.24 -5.05 -0.81
C ASP A 296 21.44 -5.58 -0.05
N LYS A 297 22.02 -4.74 0.80
CA LYS A 297 23.13 -5.07 1.68
C LYS A 297 22.81 -4.58 3.08
N ALA A 298 22.64 -5.50 4.02
CA ALA A 298 22.32 -5.20 5.42
C ALA A 298 23.46 -5.72 6.29
N TYR A 299 24.27 -4.80 6.80
CA TYR A 299 25.37 -5.08 7.71
C TYR A 299 25.01 -4.62 9.11
N ARG A 300 25.14 -5.49 10.09
CA ARG A 300 25.08 -5.20 11.52
C ARG A 300 26.46 -5.41 12.10
N ALA A 301 27.07 -4.35 12.58
CA ALA A 301 28.40 -4.36 13.21
C ALA A 301 28.35 -4.92 14.64
N ASP A 302 29.49 -5.37 15.15
CA ASP A 302 29.68 -5.49 16.59
C ASP A 302 29.54 -4.11 17.23
N THR A 303 28.50 -3.93 18.06
CA THR A 303 28.12 -2.64 18.58
C THR A 303 28.45 -2.54 20.07
N TYR A 304 29.35 -1.63 20.41
CA TYR A 304 29.78 -1.33 21.75
C TYR A 304 28.70 -0.51 22.48
N PHE A 305 28.33 -0.91 23.69
CA PHE A 305 27.49 -0.17 24.61
C PHE A 305 28.30 0.38 25.78
N ASP A 306 29.02 -0.48 26.48
CA ASP A 306 29.95 -0.15 27.55
C ASP A 306 31.02 -1.24 27.69
N ASP A 307 31.95 -1.08 28.67
CA ASP A 307 33.03 -2.04 28.90
C ASP A 307 32.57 -3.46 29.25
N SER A 308 31.31 -3.61 29.69
CA SER A 308 30.72 -4.89 30.04
C SER A 308 29.87 -5.47 28.90
N LYS A 309 29.54 -4.69 27.87
CA LYS A 309 28.58 -5.07 26.85
C LYS A 309 28.94 -4.61 25.44
N THR A 310 29.18 -5.59 24.59
CA THR A 310 29.20 -5.45 23.13
C THR A 310 28.17 -6.41 22.54
N VAL A 311 27.32 -5.92 21.66
CA VAL A 311 26.31 -6.74 20.97
C VAL A 311 26.85 -7.19 19.62
N GLY A 312 27.00 -8.50 19.47
CA GLY A 312 27.54 -9.18 18.29
C GLY A 312 27.06 -10.62 18.20
N PRO A 313 27.61 -11.44 17.33
CA PRO A 313 28.65 -11.10 16.33
C PRO A 313 28.09 -10.25 15.18
N ALA A 314 28.99 -9.54 14.49
CA ALA A 314 28.65 -8.81 13.27
C ALA A 314 28.05 -9.76 12.22
N THR A 315 27.03 -9.27 11.53
CA THR A 315 26.30 -10.05 10.52
C THR A 315 26.18 -9.29 9.21
N LEU A 316 26.22 -10.00 8.09
CA LEU A 316 25.97 -9.44 6.78
C LEU A 316 24.98 -10.32 6.01
N ASN A 317 23.91 -9.69 5.55
CA ASN A 317 22.98 -10.25 4.58
C ASN A 317 23.09 -9.45 3.27
N VAL A 318 23.24 -10.16 2.15
CA VAL A 318 23.23 -9.59 0.79
C VAL A 318 22.16 -10.30 -0.01
N TRP A 319 21.21 -9.53 -0.55
CA TRP A 319 20.16 -10.03 -1.42
C TRP A 319 20.19 -9.31 -2.75
N THR A 320 20.09 -10.06 -3.84
CA THR A 320 19.96 -9.51 -5.19
C THR A 320 18.77 -10.15 -5.89
N ALA A 321 18.02 -9.33 -6.62
CA ALA A 321 16.94 -9.82 -7.44
C ALA A 321 16.88 -9.08 -8.77
N ASN A 322 16.33 -9.75 -9.78
CA ASN A 322 15.96 -9.13 -11.03
C ASN A 322 14.63 -9.67 -11.52
N ASN A 323 13.85 -8.80 -12.14
CA ASN A 323 12.59 -9.17 -12.78
C ASN A 323 12.60 -8.65 -14.21
N THR A 324 12.20 -9.50 -15.13
CA THR A 324 11.95 -9.13 -16.52
C THR A 324 10.47 -9.35 -16.80
N TYR A 325 9.74 -8.24 -17.01
CA TYR A 325 8.35 -8.26 -17.44
C TYR A 325 8.28 -7.82 -18.90
N THR A 326 7.64 -8.63 -19.75
CA THR A 326 7.44 -8.34 -21.17
C THR A 326 5.96 -8.37 -21.51
N THR A 327 5.55 -7.50 -22.44
CA THR A 327 4.19 -7.50 -22.97
C THR A 327 4.20 -7.29 -24.50
N PHE A 328 3.30 -8.00 -25.18
CA PHE A 328 3.00 -7.80 -26.59
C PHE A 328 1.49 -7.69 -26.75
N GLU A 329 1.05 -6.71 -27.53
CA GLU A 329 -0.36 -6.47 -27.79
C GLU A 329 -0.57 -6.19 -29.28
N ALA A 330 -1.57 -6.82 -29.88
CA ALA A 330 -2.00 -6.57 -31.24
C ALA A 330 -3.50 -6.23 -31.25
N LEU A 331 -3.84 -5.08 -31.85
CA LEU A 331 -5.21 -4.55 -31.91
C LEU A 331 -5.60 -4.25 -33.35
N ALA A 332 -6.88 -4.48 -33.65
CA ALA A 332 -7.55 -3.93 -34.81
C ALA A 332 -8.66 -3.00 -34.34
N THR A 333 -8.74 -1.81 -34.88
CA THR A 333 -9.77 -0.83 -34.56
C THR A 333 -10.49 -0.41 -35.84
N TYR A 334 -11.82 -0.28 -35.79
CA TYR A 334 -12.63 0.21 -36.90
C TYR A 334 -13.61 1.27 -36.36
N GLU A 335 -13.52 2.47 -36.88
CA GLU A 335 -14.41 3.58 -36.56
C GLU A 335 -15.17 4.05 -37.78
N LYS A 336 -16.49 4.10 -37.72
CA LYS A 336 -17.35 4.54 -38.82
C LYS A 336 -18.54 5.31 -38.31
N GLN A 337 -18.77 6.47 -38.94
CA GLN A 337 -19.98 7.25 -38.76
C GLN A 337 -20.89 7.06 -39.97
N ILE A 338 -22.13 6.64 -39.73
CA ILE A 338 -23.18 6.47 -40.76
C ILE A 338 -24.35 7.35 -40.34
N LYS A 339 -24.50 8.53 -40.96
CA LYS A 339 -25.51 9.51 -40.58
C LYS A 339 -25.36 9.90 -39.10
N ASN A 340 -26.35 9.56 -38.30
CA ASN A 340 -26.43 9.85 -36.85
C ASN A 340 -25.90 8.69 -35.96
N HIS A 341 -25.32 7.66 -36.56
CA HIS A 341 -24.84 6.47 -35.87
C HIS A 341 -23.31 6.46 -35.94
N THR A 342 -22.65 6.38 -34.80
CA THR A 342 -21.20 6.22 -34.70
C THR A 342 -20.91 4.86 -34.11
N PHE A 343 -20.07 4.07 -34.77
CA PHE A 343 -19.59 2.76 -34.34
C PHE A 343 -18.08 2.81 -34.16
N LYS A 344 -17.61 2.30 -33.03
CA LYS A 344 -16.19 2.03 -32.81
C LYS A 344 -16.06 0.59 -32.36
N LEU A 345 -15.33 -0.20 -33.14
CA LEU A 345 -15.05 -1.61 -32.86
C LEU A 345 -13.59 -1.77 -32.53
N LEU A 346 -13.28 -2.61 -31.57
CA LEU A 346 -11.92 -2.99 -31.23
C LEU A 346 -11.88 -4.50 -31.00
N ALA A 347 -10.88 -5.16 -31.57
CA ALA A 347 -10.54 -6.54 -31.26
C ALA A 347 -9.04 -6.63 -31.01
N GLY A 348 -8.64 -7.41 -30.03
CA GLY A 348 -7.24 -7.50 -29.65
C GLY A 348 -6.85 -8.78 -28.95
N THR A 349 -5.55 -9.00 -28.93
CA THR A 349 -4.90 -10.04 -28.14
C THR A 349 -3.66 -9.47 -27.45
N SER A 350 -3.36 -9.97 -26.26
CA SER A 350 -2.13 -9.61 -25.53
C SER A 350 -1.49 -10.82 -24.88
N VAL A 351 -0.17 -10.79 -24.80
CA VAL A 351 0.66 -11.76 -24.07
C VAL A 351 1.51 -10.99 -23.06
N GLU A 352 1.51 -11.45 -21.82
CA GLU A 352 2.35 -10.91 -20.76
C GLU A 352 3.16 -12.05 -20.15
N GLN A 353 4.42 -11.76 -19.80
CA GLN A 353 5.30 -12.71 -19.13
C GLN A 353 6.13 -11.99 -18.06
N SER A 354 6.33 -12.65 -16.94
CA SER A 354 7.18 -12.18 -15.86
C SER A 354 8.11 -13.30 -15.43
N ASN A 355 9.38 -12.95 -15.21
CA ASN A 355 10.42 -13.85 -14.71
C ASN A 355 11.19 -13.10 -13.62
N ASN A 356 11.03 -13.54 -12.38
CA ASN A 356 11.64 -12.95 -11.19
C ASN A 356 12.63 -13.94 -10.57
N LYS A 357 13.87 -13.50 -10.37
CA LYS A 357 14.96 -14.31 -9.81
C LYS A 357 15.56 -13.59 -8.62
N GLY A 358 15.77 -14.33 -7.53
CA GLY A 358 16.42 -13.86 -6.33
C GLY A 358 17.60 -14.75 -5.93
N LEU A 359 18.59 -14.15 -5.29
CA LEU A 359 19.73 -14.84 -4.67
C LEU A 359 20.07 -14.12 -3.36
N GLU A 360 20.20 -14.87 -2.29
CA GLU A 360 20.56 -14.39 -0.96
C GLU A 360 21.84 -15.07 -0.49
N GLY A 361 22.69 -14.30 0.22
CA GLY A 361 23.87 -14.79 0.90
C GLY A 361 24.01 -14.15 2.27
N TYR A 362 24.36 -14.97 3.26
CA TYR A 362 24.56 -14.55 4.65
C TYR A 362 25.85 -15.08 5.21
N ARG A 363 26.53 -14.26 6.01
CA ARG A 363 27.60 -14.67 6.94
C ARG A 363 27.58 -13.82 8.21
N ASN A 364 28.15 -14.34 9.27
CA ASN A 364 28.45 -13.62 10.50
C ASN A 364 29.91 -13.76 10.91
N THR A 365 30.27 -13.17 12.07
CA THR A 365 31.61 -13.21 12.66
C THR A 365 32.67 -12.65 11.71
N PHE A 366 32.70 -11.30 11.64
CA PHE A 366 33.67 -10.56 10.84
C PHE A 366 34.89 -10.20 11.69
N PRO A 367 36.13 -10.13 11.09
CA PRO A 367 37.33 -9.82 11.83
C PRO A 367 37.39 -8.40 12.39
N ASN A 368 36.61 -7.48 11.84
CA ASN A 368 36.40 -6.11 12.29
C ASN A 368 35.18 -5.50 11.61
N ASN A 369 34.76 -4.31 12.05
CA ASN A 369 33.58 -3.62 11.54
C ASN A 369 33.78 -2.92 10.19
N TYR A 370 34.96 -2.96 9.58
CA TYR A 370 35.27 -2.27 8.30
C TYR A 370 35.31 -3.21 7.10
N LEU A 371 35.37 -4.54 7.34
CA LEU A 371 35.42 -5.57 6.29
C LEU A 371 34.05 -6.23 6.13
N TYR A 372 33.12 -5.50 5.57
CA TYR A 372 31.73 -5.93 5.38
C TYR A 372 31.44 -6.48 3.97
N GLU A 373 32.29 -7.38 3.47
CA GLU A 373 32.01 -8.22 2.29
C GLU A 373 31.79 -9.69 2.70
N LEU A 374 30.88 -10.42 2.04
CA LEU A 374 30.56 -11.81 2.41
C LEU A 374 31.82 -12.68 2.54
N GLY A 375 32.82 -12.47 1.66
CA GLY A 375 34.07 -13.19 1.69
C GLY A 375 34.89 -13.01 2.97
N SER A 376 34.65 -11.95 3.74
CA SER A 376 35.38 -11.61 4.98
C SER A 376 34.80 -12.22 6.24
N GLY A 377 33.50 -12.64 6.21
CA GLY A 377 32.89 -13.33 7.34
C GLY A 377 33.29 -14.79 7.46
N ASP A 378 33.07 -15.39 8.63
CA ASP A 378 33.42 -16.78 8.91
C ASP A 378 32.74 -17.72 7.88
N LYS A 379 33.54 -18.52 7.22
CA LYS A 379 33.06 -19.45 6.19
C LYS A 379 32.11 -20.52 6.74
N SER A 380 32.27 -20.91 8.00
CA SER A 380 31.43 -21.91 8.65
C SER A 380 29.97 -21.43 8.88
N THR A 381 29.76 -20.12 8.84
CA THR A 381 28.44 -19.49 9.06
C THR A 381 27.71 -19.18 7.74
N ALA A 382 28.30 -19.55 6.60
CA ALA A 382 27.77 -19.24 5.28
C ALA A 382 26.44 -19.95 5.03
N THR A 383 25.39 -19.15 4.71
CA THR A 383 24.14 -19.66 4.16
C THR A 383 23.81 -18.96 2.86
N ASN A 384 23.06 -19.62 2.01
CA ASN A 384 22.55 -19.04 0.77
C ASN A 384 21.16 -19.60 0.45
N ASP A 385 20.37 -18.82 -0.28
CA ASP A 385 19.09 -19.24 -0.83
C ASP A 385 18.85 -18.60 -2.18
N SER A 386 17.95 -19.19 -2.99
CA SER A 386 17.58 -18.65 -4.28
C SER A 386 16.10 -18.85 -4.56
N SER A 387 15.50 -17.96 -5.34
CA SER A 387 14.12 -18.03 -5.75
C SER A 387 13.98 -17.82 -7.26
N LEU A 388 13.00 -18.51 -7.87
CA LEU A 388 12.57 -18.30 -9.24
C LEU A 388 11.06 -18.32 -9.28
N GLU A 389 10.46 -17.23 -9.80
CA GLU A 389 9.03 -17.11 -9.99
C GLU A 389 8.73 -16.68 -11.42
N GLU A 390 7.87 -17.43 -12.09
CA GLU A 390 7.47 -17.16 -13.46
C GLU A 390 5.96 -17.23 -13.62
N TYR A 391 5.40 -16.31 -14.40
CA TYR A 391 4.01 -16.43 -14.86
C TYR A 391 3.85 -15.88 -16.26
N ALA A 392 2.82 -16.37 -16.93
CA ALA A 392 2.38 -15.88 -18.23
C ALA A 392 0.86 -15.68 -18.25
N LEU A 393 0.43 -14.70 -19.02
CA LEU A 393 -0.96 -14.37 -19.26
C LEU A 393 -1.19 -14.23 -20.76
N LEU A 394 -2.23 -14.90 -21.31
CA LEU A 394 -2.71 -14.74 -22.68
C LEU A 394 -4.15 -14.25 -22.65
N SER A 395 -4.44 -13.21 -23.42
CA SER A 395 -5.73 -12.55 -23.41
C SER A 395 -6.27 -12.32 -24.81
N PHE A 396 -7.58 -12.48 -24.96
CA PHE A 396 -8.35 -12.07 -26.14
C PHE A 396 -9.46 -11.14 -25.68
N PHE A 397 -9.65 -10.02 -26.37
CA PHE A 397 -10.65 -9.05 -25.97
C PHE A 397 -11.24 -8.28 -27.14
N GLY A 398 -12.45 -7.77 -26.93
CA GLY A 398 -13.15 -6.94 -27.89
C GLY A 398 -14.02 -5.90 -27.21
N ARG A 399 -14.23 -4.80 -27.91
CA ARG A 399 -15.08 -3.68 -27.48
C ARG A 399 -15.92 -3.20 -28.64
N ILE A 400 -17.16 -2.88 -28.33
CA ILE A 400 -18.10 -2.22 -29.24
C ILE A 400 -18.58 -0.95 -28.55
N ASN A 401 -18.33 0.21 -29.16
CA ASN A 401 -18.96 1.47 -28.75
C ASN A 401 -19.97 1.87 -29.84
N TYR A 402 -21.14 2.26 -29.42
CA TYR A 402 -22.20 2.77 -30.28
C TYR A 402 -22.76 4.06 -29.74
N ALA A 403 -22.87 5.06 -30.58
CA ALA A 403 -23.55 6.31 -30.26
C ALA A 403 -24.63 6.64 -31.32
N TRP A 404 -25.81 6.99 -30.85
CA TRP A 404 -26.89 7.49 -31.70
C TRP A 404 -27.17 8.97 -31.40
N LYS A 405 -26.97 9.82 -32.42
CA LYS A 405 -27.08 11.28 -32.33
C LYS A 405 -26.26 11.89 -31.19
N ASP A 406 -25.20 11.21 -30.72
CA ASP A 406 -24.46 11.56 -29.53
C ASP A 406 -25.30 11.74 -28.24
N ARG A 407 -26.55 11.26 -28.26
CA ARG A 407 -27.51 11.30 -27.14
C ARG A 407 -27.51 10.00 -26.34
N TYR A 408 -27.56 8.87 -27.05
CA TYR A 408 -27.60 7.54 -26.48
C TYR A 408 -26.27 6.85 -26.76
N LEU A 409 -25.58 6.46 -25.70
CA LEU A 409 -24.27 5.87 -25.74
C LEU A 409 -24.35 4.45 -25.19
N LEU A 410 -23.77 3.50 -25.88
CA LEU A 410 -23.69 2.09 -25.46
C LEU A 410 -22.26 1.60 -25.65
N GLU A 411 -21.73 0.93 -24.65
CA GLU A 411 -20.46 0.21 -24.74
C GLU A 411 -20.64 -1.22 -24.24
N ALA A 412 -20.08 -2.18 -24.95
CA ALA A 412 -19.98 -3.56 -24.53
C ALA A 412 -18.53 -4.06 -24.70
N ASN A 413 -18.02 -4.71 -23.68
CA ASN A 413 -16.69 -5.31 -23.69
C ASN A 413 -16.78 -6.79 -23.33
N LEU A 414 -15.94 -7.59 -23.96
CA LEU A 414 -15.75 -8.98 -23.62
C LEU A 414 -14.25 -9.27 -23.58
N ARG A 415 -13.81 -9.92 -22.49
CA ARG A 415 -12.42 -10.33 -22.34
C ARG A 415 -12.35 -11.79 -21.88
N TYR A 416 -11.40 -12.52 -22.45
CA TYR A 416 -11.13 -13.92 -22.15
C TYR A 416 -9.65 -14.09 -21.86
N ASP A 417 -9.31 -14.34 -20.59
CA ASP A 417 -7.95 -14.35 -20.06
C ASP A 417 -7.55 -15.74 -19.58
N GLY A 418 -6.37 -16.20 -19.97
CA GLY A 418 -5.77 -17.45 -19.51
C GLY A 418 -4.47 -17.21 -18.77
N SER A 419 -4.38 -17.68 -17.50
CA SER A 419 -3.24 -17.50 -16.61
C SER A 419 -2.54 -18.81 -16.29
N SER A 420 -1.20 -18.81 -16.33
CA SER A 420 -0.37 -19.94 -15.90
C SER A 420 -0.37 -20.16 -14.37
N ARG A 421 -0.95 -19.24 -13.59
CA ARG A 421 -1.08 -19.36 -12.13
C ARG A 421 -2.08 -20.43 -11.71
N PHE A 422 -2.94 -20.87 -12.65
CA PHE A 422 -3.96 -21.88 -12.41
C PHE A 422 -3.66 -23.18 -13.18
N ALA A 423 -4.17 -24.30 -12.66
CA ALA A 423 -4.04 -25.61 -13.30
C ALA A 423 -4.80 -25.69 -14.62
N ASP A 424 -4.47 -26.70 -15.43
CA ASP A 424 -5.22 -27.00 -16.65
C ASP A 424 -6.71 -27.21 -16.33
N GLY A 425 -7.58 -26.65 -17.17
CA GLY A 425 -9.03 -26.63 -16.96
C GLY A 425 -9.54 -25.43 -16.15
N HIS A 426 -8.68 -24.76 -15.35
CA HIS A 426 -9.05 -23.62 -14.49
C HIS A 426 -8.36 -22.30 -14.90
N ARG A 427 -7.52 -22.32 -15.93
CA ARG A 427 -6.72 -21.17 -16.40
C ARG A 427 -7.55 -20.02 -16.94
N TRP A 428 -8.68 -20.33 -17.59
CA TRP A 428 -9.42 -19.36 -18.39
C TRP A 428 -10.59 -18.74 -17.63
N GLY A 429 -10.67 -17.41 -17.67
CA GLY A 429 -11.76 -16.62 -17.14
C GLY A 429 -12.40 -15.74 -18.21
N LEU A 430 -13.74 -15.63 -18.18
CA LEU A 430 -14.52 -14.75 -19.06
C LEU A 430 -15.04 -13.55 -18.27
N PHE A 431 -14.79 -12.33 -18.78
CA PHE A 431 -15.07 -11.08 -18.09
C PHE A 431 -15.85 -10.13 -19.01
N PRO A 432 -17.18 -10.18 -18.98
CA PRO A 432 -18.05 -9.27 -19.74
C PRO A 432 -18.27 -7.97 -18.99
N SER A 433 -18.47 -6.85 -19.72
CA SER A 433 -18.97 -5.60 -19.17
C SER A 433 -19.82 -4.84 -20.18
N VAL A 434 -20.77 -4.05 -19.70
CA VAL A 434 -21.65 -3.19 -20.48
C VAL A 434 -21.83 -1.86 -19.77
N SER A 435 -21.90 -0.78 -20.53
CA SER A 435 -22.32 0.52 -20.03
C SER A 435 -23.27 1.22 -20.99
N ALA A 436 -24.17 2.03 -20.43
CA ALA A 436 -25.09 2.86 -21.18
C ALA A 436 -25.05 4.30 -20.64
N GLY A 437 -25.19 5.27 -21.54
CA GLY A 437 -25.26 6.68 -21.21
C GLY A 437 -26.36 7.38 -21.98
N TRP A 438 -27.10 8.25 -21.27
CA TRP A 438 -28.12 9.09 -21.87
C TRP A 438 -27.81 10.57 -21.59
N ARG A 439 -27.49 11.30 -22.65
CA ARG A 439 -27.26 12.75 -22.58
C ARG A 439 -28.60 13.49 -22.68
N ILE A 440 -29.25 13.64 -21.53
CA ILE A 440 -30.59 14.23 -21.40
C ILE A 440 -30.60 15.67 -21.95
N SER A 441 -29.50 16.40 -21.70
CA SER A 441 -29.33 17.76 -22.19
C SER A 441 -29.32 17.91 -23.71
N GLU A 442 -29.08 16.80 -24.47
CA GLU A 442 -29.09 16.82 -25.91
C GLU A 442 -30.45 16.53 -26.51
N GLU A 443 -31.49 16.27 -25.68
CA GLU A 443 -32.85 16.02 -26.15
C GLU A 443 -33.54 17.31 -26.53
N ASP A 444 -34.44 17.21 -27.54
CA ASP A 444 -35.15 18.36 -28.05
C ASP A 444 -36.11 18.97 -27.00
N PHE A 445 -36.72 18.13 -26.16
CA PHE A 445 -37.55 18.60 -25.04
C PHE A 445 -36.74 19.39 -24.00
N TRP A 446 -35.45 19.02 -23.78
CA TRP A 446 -34.61 19.74 -22.86
C TRP A 446 -34.12 21.07 -23.43
N LYS A 447 -33.65 21.07 -24.68
CA LYS A 447 -33.15 22.26 -25.36
C LYS A 447 -34.22 23.36 -25.48
N ASN A 448 -35.49 22.96 -25.56
CA ASN A 448 -36.64 23.89 -25.63
C ASN A 448 -37.18 24.27 -24.25
N ALA A 449 -36.71 23.68 -23.17
CA ALA A 449 -37.16 23.98 -21.82
C ALA A 449 -36.35 25.13 -21.19
N ALA A 450 -36.98 25.95 -20.33
CA ALA A 450 -36.30 27.05 -19.64
C ALA A 450 -35.10 26.55 -18.75
N VAL A 451 -35.12 25.30 -18.32
CA VAL A 451 -34.07 24.71 -17.52
C VAL A 451 -32.73 24.62 -18.28
N SER A 452 -32.75 24.56 -19.62
CA SER A 452 -31.53 24.51 -20.45
C SER A 452 -30.68 25.79 -20.35
N ALA A 453 -31.29 26.91 -19.97
CA ALA A 453 -30.57 28.16 -19.73
C ALA A 453 -29.66 28.10 -18.46
N VAL A 454 -29.92 27.16 -17.55
CA VAL A 454 -29.20 27.00 -16.31
C VAL A 454 -28.36 25.68 -16.31
N VAL A 455 -28.93 24.60 -16.85
CA VAL A 455 -28.30 23.27 -16.89
C VAL A 455 -27.81 23.02 -18.31
N ASP A 456 -26.49 23.19 -18.50
CA ASP A 456 -25.83 23.10 -19.80
C ASP A 456 -25.61 21.65 -20.23
N ASN A 457 -25.31 20.79 -19.27
CA ASN A 457 -25.10 19.37 -19.50
C ASN A 457 -25.75 18.54 -18.39
N LEU A 458 -26.47 17.50 -18.80
CA LEU A 458 -26.99 16.48 -17.89
C LEU A 458 -26.92 15.13 -18.58
N LYS A 459 -26.15 14.20 -17.98
CA LYS A 459 -25.95 12.85 -18.50
C LYS A 459 -26.18 11.84 -17.38
N LEU A 460 -27.08 10.91 -17.61
CA LEU A 460 -27.26 9.71 -16.80
C LEU A 460 -26.41 8.59 -17.39
N ARG A 461 -25.74 7.83 -16.54
CA ARG A 461 -24.96 6.67 -16.93
C ARG A 461 -25.18 5.49 -16.00
N ALA A 462 -25.07 4.28 -16.54
CA ALA A 462 -25.10 3.03 -15.79
C ALA A 462 -24.10 2.06 -16.38
N SER A 463 -23.43 1.28 -15.55
CA SER A 463 -22.56 0.22 -15.98
C SER A 463 -22.66 -1.00 -15.07
N TYR A 464 -22.42 -2.16 -15.69
CA TYR A 464 -22.26 -3.44 -15.01
C TYR A 464 -21.12 -4.20 -15.67
N GLY A 465 -20.29 -4.86 -14.88
CA GLY A 465 -19.28 -5.75 -15.45
C GLY A 465 -18.61 -6.61 -14.39
N VAL A 466 -17.94 -7.65 -14.86
CA VAL A 466 -17.20 -8.61 -14.06
C VAL A 466 -15.72 -8.48 -14.41
N LEU A 467 -14.88 -8.40 -13.40
CA LEU A 467 -13.42 -8.36 -13.50
C LEU A 467 -12.83 -9.53 -12.71
N GLY A 468 -11.70 -10.07 -13.18
CA GLY A 468 -10.97 -11.12 -12.49
C GLY A 468 -9.83 -10.58 -11.64
N ASN A 469 -9.35 -11.38 -10.69
CA ASN A 469 -8.09 -11.16 -10.00
C ASN A 469 -7.34 -12.49 -9.91
N GLN A 470 -6.07 -12.49 -10.36
CA GLN A 470 -5.17 -13.65 -10.36
C GLN A 470 -3.95 -13.51 -9.44
N ASN A 471 -3.86 -12.45 -8.66
CA ASN A 471 -2.65 -12.14 -7.91
C ASN A 471 -2.49 -13.00 -6.64
N ILE A 472 -2.45 -14.33 -6.82
CA ILE A 472 -2.45 -15.36 -5.76
C ILE A 472 -1.11 -16.07 -5.56
N GLY A 473 -0.02 -15.52 -6.05
CA GLY A 473 1.28 -16.21 -6.14
C GLY A 473 1.41 -17.06 -7.39
N VAL A 474 2.52 -17.76 -7.52
CA VAL A 474 2.80 -18.66 -8.67
C VAL A 474 2.64 -20.11 -8.25
N TYR A 475 2.05 -20.92 -9.12
CA TYR A 475 1.89 -22.38 -8.94
C TYR A 475 1.19 -22.86 -7.66
N PRO A 476 0.17 -22.16 -7.10
CA PRO A 476 -0.45 -22.56 -5.83
C PRO A 476 -1.20 -23.92 -5.93
N TYR A 477 -1.40 -24.42 -7.14
CA TYR A 477 -2.02 -25.72 -7.44
C TYR A 477 -1.04 -26.89 -7.41
N GLN A 478 0.29 -26.63 -7.37
CA GLN A 478 1.30 -27.68 -7.36
C GLN A 478 1.57 -28.19 -5.95
N GLN A 479 1.86 -29.49 -5.87
CA GLN A 479 2.27 -30.11 -4.62
C GLN A 479 3.71 -29.72 -4.31
N ILE A 480 3.92 -29.16 -3.11
CA ILE A 480 5.24 -28.72 -2.61
C ILE A 480 5.70 -29.66 -1.52
N TYR A 481 6.98 -30.05 -1.58
CA TYR A 481 7.67 -30.76 -0.54
C TYR A 481 8.55 -29.80 0.25
N GLU A 482 8.43 -29.83 1.58
CA GLU A 482 9.31 -29.10 2.48
C GLU A 482 10.46 -30.00 2.89
N LEU A 483 11.69 -29.52 2.72
CA LEU A 483 12.93 -30.22 3.06
C LEU A 483 13.36 -29.87 4.50
N GLY A 484 14.34 -30.60 5.05
CA GLY A 484 14.89 -30.31 6.39
C GLY A 484 14.09 -30.96 7.53
N HIS A 485 13.21 -31.90 7.21
CA HIS A 485 12.52 -32.75 8.20
C HIS A 485 13.31 -34.05 8.43
N ASP A 486 14.48 -33.90 9.00
CA ASP A 486 15.47 -34.96 9.16
C ASP A 486 15.04 -35.93 10.23
N TYR A 487 15.32 -37.21 10.01
CA TYR A 487 15.03 -38.28 10.94
C TYR A 487 16.30 -39.10 11.28
N PRO A 488 16.56 -39.40 12.54
CA PRO A 488 17.71 -40.20 12.92
C PRO A 488 17.50 -41.70 12.63
N PHE A 489 18.38 -42.29 11.86
CA PHE A 489 18.41 -43.74 11.59
C PHE A 489 19.71 -44.38 12.06
N GLY A 490 19.65 -45.67 12.43
CA GLY A 490 20.79 -46.48 12.75
C GLY A 490 21.19 -46.48 14.23
N ASN A 491 22.25 -47.27 14.55
CA ASN A 491 22.86 -47.32 15.87
C ASN A 491 24.39 -47.36 15.66
N PRO A 492 25.17 -46.28 15.90
CA PRO A 492 24.68 -44.99 16.41
C PRO A 492 23.76 -44.28 15.44
N ALA A 493 22.83 -43.48 15.97
CA ALA A 493 21.85 -42.74 15.17
C ALA A 493 22.52 -41.63 14.35
N THR A 494 22.27 -41.63 13.02
CA THR A 494 22.70 -40.58 12.11
C THR A 494 21.49 -39.89 11.51
N LEU A 495 21.50 -38.55 11.48
CA LEU A 495 20.45 -37.74 10.84
C LEU A 495 20.46 -38.00 9.33
N GLN A 496 19.30 -38.41 8.79
CA GLN A 496 19.07 -38.55 7.36
C GLN A 496 18.15 -37.44 6.90
N SER A 497 18.51 -36.81 5.80
CA SER A 497 17.71 -35.73 5.21
C SER A 497 16.32 -36.24 4.81
N GLY A 498 15.30 -35.55 5.27
CA GLY A 498 13.91 -35.88 5.04
C GLY A 498 13.15 -34.78 4.31
N ALA A 499 12.06 -35.18 3.68
CA ALA A 499 11.10 -34.28 3.05
C ALA A 499 9.67 -34.74 3.34
N TYR A 500 8.75 -33.80 3.53
CA TYR A 500 7.35 -34.15 3.69
C TYR A 500 6.44 -33.17 2.93
N MET A 501 5.23 -33.59 2.63
CA MET A 501 4.20 -32.73 2.06
C MET A 501 3.50 -31.97 3.20
N LYS A 502 3.77 -30.66 3.30
CA LYS A 502 3.19 -29.81 4.34
C LYS A 502 1.73 -29.49 4.07
N THR A 503 1.43 -29.18 2.83
CA THR A 503 0.12 -28.63 2.43
C THR A 503 -0.51 -29.54 1.37
N TYR A 504 -1.82 -29.80 1.48
CA TYR A 504 -2.58 -30.35 0.37
C TYR A 504 -2.73 -29.29 -0.72
N ASN A 505 -2.30 -29.61 -1.93
CA ASN A 505 -2.55 -28.75 -3.08
C ASN A 505 -4.03 -28.79 -3.48
N ASN A 506 -4.49 -27.68 -4.07
CA ASN A 506 -5.82 -27.58 -4.62
C ASN A 506 -5.74 -27.23 -6.13
N PRO A 507 -5.90 -28.19 -7.04
CA PRO A 507 -5.84 -27.92 -8.47
C PRO A 507 -7.06 -27.17 -9.02
N GLU A 508 -8.13 -27.05 -8.23
CA GLU A 508 -9.38 -26.38 -8.64
C GLU A 508 -9.37 -24.87 -8.37
N ILE A 509 -8.27 -24.34 -7.86
CA ILE A 509 -8.10 -22.89 -7.66
C ILE A 509 -8.32 -22.16 -8.98
N THR A 510 -9.16 -21.13 -8.94
CA THR A 510 -9.47 -20.28 -10.10
C THR A 510 -9.52 -18.81 -9.70
N TRP A 511 -9.92 -17.97 -10.64
CA TRP A 511 -10.01 -16.52 -10.51
C TRP A 511 -10.93 -16.07 -9.38
N GLU A 512 -10.49 -15.09 -8.59
CA GLU A 512 -11.41 -14.26 -7.83
C GLU A 512 -12.19 -13.38 -8.81
N LYS A 513 -13.49 -13.19 -8.61
CA LYS A 513 -14.37 -12.41 -9.48
C LYS A 513 -14.96 -11.22 -8.77
N THR A 514 -14.87 -10.06 -9.38
CA THR A 514 -15.47 -8.83 -8.85
C THR A 514 -16.51 -8.31 -9.81
N ALA A 515 -17.78 -8.37 -9.43
CA ALA A 515 -18.88 -7.72 -10.14
C ALA A 515 -19.07 -6.29 -9.61
N ILE A 516 -19.14 -5.32 -10.51
CA ILE A 516 -19.34 -3.91 -10.18
C ILE A 516 -20.56 -3.39 -10.94
N THR A 517 -21.50 -2.81 -10.19
CA THR A 517 -22.63 -2.01 -10.72
C THR A 517 -22.34 -0.57 -10.36
N ASP A 518 -22.48 0.33 -11.31
CA ASP A 518 -22.31 1.79 -11.13
C ASP A 518 -23.45 2.54 -11.81
N ILE A 519 -24.04 3.51 -11.10
CA ILE A 519 -25.06 4.41 -11.64
C ILE A 519 -24.59 5.83 -11.32
N GLY A 520 -24.40 6.64 -12.35
CA GLY A 520 -23.82 7.96 -12.24
C GLY A 520 -24.61 9.05 -12.95
N LEU A 521 -24.55 10.26 -12.39
CA LEU A 521 -25.08 11.47 -12.95
C LEU A 521 -23.96 12.49 -13.14
N ASP A 522 -23.74 12.91 -14.38
CA ASP A 522 -22.80 13.97 -14.72
C ASP A 522 -23.61 15.23 -15.06
N PHE A 523 -23.25 16.37 -14.46
CA PHE A 523 -23.97 17.63 -14.71
C PHE A 523 -23.02 18.83 -14.81
N SER A 524 -23.48 19.85 -15.54
CA SER A 524 -22.83 21.15 -15.64
C SER A 524 -23.91 22.25 -15.69
N LEU A 525 -23.72 23.29 -14.91
CA LEU A 525 -24.63 24.39 -14.72
C LEU A 525 -23.93 25.72 -14.97
N LEU A 526 -24.73 26.75 -15.33
CA LEU A 526 -24.31 28.17 -15.42
C LEU A 526 -23.10 28.36 -16.39
N ASN A 527 -23.20 27.76 -17.57
CA ASN A 527 -22.13 27.78 -18.60
C ASN A 527 -20.79 27.17 -18.07
N GLY A 528 -20.88 26.03 -17.41
CA GLY A 528 -19.70 25.30 -16.91
C GLY A 528 -19.10 25.84 -15.61
N ARG A 529 -19.71 26.86 -14.99
CA ARG A 529 -19.21 27.40 -13.71
C ARG A 529 -19.38 26.42 -12.56
N PHE A 530 -20.45 25.68 -12.53
CA PHE A 530 -20.68 24.64 -11.55
C PHE A 530 -20.86 23.31 -12.25
N SER A 531 -20.01 22.35 -11.95
CA SER A 531 -20.07 21.01 -12.52
C SER A 531 -19.84 19.95 -11.45
N GLY A 532 -20.30 18.74 -11.72
CA GLY A 532 -20.06 17.65 -10.78
C GLY A 532 -20.48 16.30 -11.31
N THR A 533 -20.12 15.31 -10.52
CA THR A 533 -20.53 13.90 -10.69
C THR A 533 -21.08 13.37 -9.38
N LEU A 534 -22.12 12.58 -9.48
CA LEU A 534 -22.71 11.81 -8.38
C LEU A 534 -22.78 10.36 -8.81
N ASP A 535 -22.16 9.47 -8.06
CA ASP A 535 -22.10 8.04 -8.35
C ASP A 535 -22.61 7.24 -7.17
N TYR A 536 -23.43 6.22 -7.44
CA TYR A 536 -23.71 5.10 -6.56
C TYR A 536 -23.06 3.86 -7.15
N PHE A 537 -22.30 3.14 -6.33
CA PHE A 537 -21.68 1.88 -6.74
C PHE A 537 -22.00 0.73 -5.78
N TYR A 538 -22.07 -0.47 -6.34
CA TYR A 538 -22.12 -1.72 -5.61
C TYR A 538 -21.07 -2.67 -6.20
N LYS A 539 -20.08 -3.06 -5.39
CA LYS A 539 -18.98 -3.95 -5.75
C LYS A 539 -19.10 -5.22 -4.94
N TYR A 540 -19.21 -6.37 -5.59
CA TYR A 540 -19.29 -7.68 -4.96
C TYR A 540 -18.14 -8.55 -5.46
N THR A 541 -17.23 -8.96 -4.57
CA THR A 541 -16.13 -9.88 -4.86
C THR A 541 -16.51 -11.27 -4.34
N SER A 542 -16.55 -12.25 -5.23
CA SER A 542 -16.78 -13.67 -4.91
C SER A 542 -15.55 -14.50 -5.24
N ASP A 543 -15.63 -15.77 -4.86
CA ASP A 543 -14.56 -16.74 -5.09
C ASP A 543 -13.22 -16.31 -4.47
N ILE A 544 -13.27 -15.54 -3.36
CA ILE A 544 -12.09 -15.08 -2.64
C ILE A 544 -11.34 -16.28 -2.09
N LEU A 545 -10.03 -16.29 -2.33
CA LEU A 545 -9.14 -17.36 -1.88
C LEU A 545 -8.87 -17.22 -0.38
N ALA A 546 -9.24 -18.24 0.37
CA ALA A 546 -8.98 -18.34 1.80
C ALA A 546 -8.51 -19.75 2.16
N PRO A 547 -7.67 -19.88 3.22
CA PRO A 547 -7.38 -21.19 3.79
C PRO A 547 -8.69 -21.80 4.34
N VAL A 548 -8.86 -23.09 4.13
CA VAL A 548 -9.98 -23.83 4.69
C VAL A 548 -9.50 -24.52 5.96
N GLU A 549 -10.16 -24.28 7.08
CA GLU A 549 -9.84 -24.98 8.32
C GLU A 549 -10.24 -26.46 8.21
N VAL A 550 -9.30 -27.33 8.53
CA VAL A 550 -9.48 -28.78 8.56
C VAL A 550 -9.07 -29.33 9.90
N SER A 551 -9.60 -30.51 10.25
CA SER A 551 -9.23 -31.18 11.48
C SER A 551 -7.73 -31.44 11.56
N SER A 552 -7.12 -31.16 12.72
CA SER A 552 -5.70 -31.44 12.99
C SER A 552 -5.32 -32.92 12.81
N ILE A 553 -6.29 -33.82 12.85
CA ILE A 553 -6.10 -35.26 12.56
C ILE A 553 -5.57 -35.49 11.14
N MET A 554 -5.83 -34.58 10.20
CA MET A 554 -5.32 -34.65 8.84
C MET A 554 -3.78 -34.57 8.78
N GLY A 555 -3.13 -34.04 9.82
CA GLY A 555 -1.66 -33.92 9.92
C GLY A 555 -1.02 -33.05 8.86
N ARG A 556 -1.81 -32.27 8.11
CA ARG A 556 -1.35 -31.37 7.03
C ARG A 556 -2.25 -30.14 6.98
N GLU A 557 -1.68 -29.05 6.52
CA GLU A 557 -2.43 -27.84 6.19
C GLU A 557 -3.17 -28.04 4.86
N VAL A 558 -4.34 -27.45 4.72
CA VAL A 558 -5.05 -27.40 3.42
C VAL A 558 -4.69 -26.10 2.73
N GLY A 559 -4.47 -26.21 1.42
CA GLY A 559 -4.24 -25.05 0.56
C GLY A 559 -5.46 -24.13 0.50
N GLN A 560 -5.29 -23.01 -0.17
CA GLN A 560 -6.37 -22.04 -0.39
C GLN A 560 -7.47 -22.62 -1.29
N SER A 561 -8.69 -22.16 -1.08
CA SER A 561 -9.86 -22.49 -1.92
C SER A 561 -10.67 -21.23 -2.19
N ASN A 562 -11.43 -21.22 -3.27
CA ASN A 562 -12.30 -20.11 -3.67
C ASN A 562 -13.63 -20.16 -2.88
N VAL A 563 -13.64 -19.63 -1.66
CA VAL A 563 -14.74 -19.82 -0.70
C VAL A 563 -15.31 -18.54 -0.11
N GLY A 564 -14.61 -17.41 -0.17
CA GLY A 564 -15.01 -16.17 0.48
C GLY A 564 -15.78 -15.20 -0.43
N ALA A 565 -16.52 -14.27 0.19
CA ALA A 565 -17.10 -13.14 -0.52
C ALA A 565 -17.14 -11.87 0.34
N VAL A 566 -17.03 -10.72 -0.33
CA VAL A 566 -17.02 -9.37 0.29
C VAL A 566 -17.82 -8.41 -0.59
N SER A 567 -18.65 -7.56 0.02
CA SER A 567 -19.34 -6.47 -0.65
C SER A 567 -18.78 -5.10 -0.24
N ASN A 568 -18.89 -4.15 -1.15
CA ASN A 568 -18.72 -2.72 -0.90
C ASN A 568 -19.81 -1.95 -1.62
N GLU A 569 -20.56 -1.15 -0.90
CA GLU A 569 -21.52 -0.21 -1.48
C GLU A 569 -21.16 1.21 -1.06
N GLY A 570 -21.46 2.20 -1.93
CA GLY A 570 -21.12 3.56 -1.57
C GLY A 570 -21.60 4.61 -2.53
N ILE A 571 -21.38 5.87 -2.11
CA ILE A 571 -21.71 7.08 -2.87
C ILE A 571 -20.44 7.89 -3.04
N GLU A 572 -20.17 8.34 -4.26
CA GLU A 572 -19.08 9.27 -4.57
C GLU A 572 -19.68 10.59 -5.11
N ILE A 573 -19.20 11.70 -4.59
CA ILE A 573 -19.61 13.05 -4.98
C ILE A 573 -18.37 13.85 -5.33
N ASN A 574 -18.29 14.39 -6.53
CA ASN A 574 -17.27 15.35 -6.93
C ASN A 574 -17.96 16.59 -7.46
N LEU A 575 -17.63 17.75 -6.93
CA LEU A 575 -18.19 19.04 -7.34
C LEU A 575 -17.05 19.99 -7.69
N THR A 576 -17.29 20.89 -8.61
CA THR A 576 -16.35 21.96 -8.94
C THR A 576 -17.12 23.24 -9.21
N TYR A 577 -16.74 24.31 -8.54
CA TYR A 577 -17.23 25.65 -8.81
C TYR A 577 -16.09 26.55 -9.26
N ASN A 578 -16.21 27.11 -10.46
CA ASN A 578 -15.26 28.06 -11.04
C ASN A 578 -15.88 29.47 -11.01
N GLY A 579 -15.25 30.36 -10.26
CA GLY A 579 -15.69 31.74 -10.09
C GLY A 579 -14.73 32.76 -10.67
N GLN A 580 -15.26 33.91 -11.10
CA GLN A 580 -14.44 35.03 -11.49
C GLN A 580 -15.05 36.31 -10.90
N ILE A 581 -14.22 37.13 -10.26
CA ILE A 581 -14.59 38.44 -9.71
C ILE A 581 -13.80 39.51 -10.46
N GLY A 582 -14.50 40.40 -11.14
CA GLY A 582 -13.84 41.34 -12.03
C GLY A 582 -13.14 40.65 -13.20
N ARG A 583 -12.03 41.23 -13.68
CA ARG A 583 -11.24 40.70 -14.82
C ARG A 583 -10.07 39.83 -14.37
N ASP A 584 -9.53 40.09 -13.19
CA ASP A 584 -8.20 39.61 -12.79
C ASP A 584 -8.24 38.51 -11.73
N PHE A 585 -9.31 38.37 -10.95
CA PHE A 585 -9.43 37.36 -9.91
C PHE A 585 -10.26 36.16 -10.38
N ARG A 586 -9.63 34.99 -10.46
CA ARG A 586 -10.27 33.70 -10.77
C ARG A 586 -10.05 32.75 -9.63
N PHE A 587 -11.03 31.91 -9.32
CA PHE A 587 -10.91 30.89 -8.30
C PHE A 587 -11.68 29.64 -8.66
N SER A 588 -11.22 28.50 -8.12
CA SER A 588 -11.91 27.22 -8.20
C SER A 588 -11.99 26.59 -6.82
N ILE A 589 -13.16 26.00 -6.51
CA ILE A 589 -13.44 25.27 -5.28
C ILE A 589 -13.94 23.89 -5.70
N SER A 590 -13.20 22.84 -5.34
CA SER A 590 -13.51 21.46 -5.77
C SER A 590 -13.54 20.51 -4.55
N PRO A 591 -14.69 20.39 -3.85
CA PRO A 591 -14.90 19.39 -2.83
C PRO A 591 -15.15 18.01 -3.47
N ASN A 592 -14.68 16.96 -2.79
CA ASN A 592 -15.04 15.59 -3.06
C ASN A 592 -15.40 14.86 -1.77
N PHE A 593 -16.29 13.89 -1.89
CA PHE A 593 -16.74 13.09 -0.77
C PHE A 593 -17.05 11.66 -1.24
N THR A 594 -16.61 10.67 -0.47
CA THR A 594 -16.95 9.27 -0.69
C THR A 594 -17.38 8.64 0.64
N TRP A 595 -18.52 7.99 0.62
CA TRP A 595 -18.99 7.10 1.68
C TRP A 595 -18.94 5.66 1.19
N VAL A 596 -18.40 4.75 2.04
CA VAL A 596 -18.30 3.33 1.72
C VAL A 596 -18.76 2.50 2.91
N LYS A 597 -19.60 1.48 2.63
CA LYS A 597 -19.92 0.40 3.56
C LYS A 597 -19.33 -0.90 3.02
N ASN A 598 -18.42 -1.49 3.79
CA ASN A 598 -17.78 -2.78 3.51
C ASN A 598 -18.42 -3.87 4.37
N ALA A 599 -18.63 -5.07 3.82
CA ALA A 599 -19.12 -6.23 4.56
C ALA A 599 -18.51 -7.53 4.04
N VAL A 600 -18.12 -8.40 4.96
CA VAL A 600 -17.84 -9.83 4.67
C VAL A 600 -19.18 -10.52 4.45
N GLU A 601 -19.37 -11.14 3.30
CA GLU A 601 -20.64 -11.78 2.91
C GLU A 601 -20.59 -13.29 3.10
N LYS A 602 -19.40 -13.88 2.94
CA LYS A 602 -19.22 -15.33 3.02
C LYS A 602 -17.81 -15.67 3.53
N LEU A 603 -17.75 -16.66 4.40
CA LEU A 603 -16.54 -17.31 4.88
C LEU A 603 -16.49 -18.79 4.46
N ALA A 604 -15.34 -19.44 4.71
CA ALA A 604 -15.14 -20.85 4.40
C ALA A 604 -16.15 -21.75 5.16
N ASN A 605 -16.52 -22.88 4.55
CA ASN A 605 -17.35 -23.91 5.17
C ASN A 605 -18.70 -23.42 5.73
N GLY A 606 -19.20 -22.26 5.28
CA GLY A 606 -20.45 -21.67 5.80
C GLY A 606 -20.30 -21.09 7.21
N ALA A 607 -19.07 -20.86 7.69
CA ALA A 607 -18.82 -20.22 8.97
C ALA A 607 -19.43 -18.81 8.99
N THR A 608 -19.94 -18.41 10.15
CA THR A 608 -20.44 -17.05 10.38
C THR A 608 -19.35 -16.12 10.93
N GLU A 609 -18.29 -16.70 11.48
CA GLU A 609 -17.18 -15.95 12.05
C GLU A 609 -15.85 -16.73 11.95
N GLU A 610 -14.76 -16.00 11.83
CA GLU A 610 -13.37 -16.44 11.95
C GLU A 610 -12.64 -15.47 12.90
N ILE A 611 -12.81 -15.69 14.20
CA ILE A 611 -12.37 -14.74 15.24
C ILE A 611 -10.85 -14.53 15.20
N ASN A 612 -10.06 -15.59 14.97
CA ASN A 612 -8.60 -15.50 14.86
C ASN A 612 -8.14 -14.60 13.70
N ASN A 613 -8.98 -14.44 12.69
CA ASN A 613 -8.74 -13.59 11.52
C ASN A 613 -9.48 -12.25 11.58
N ASN A 614 -10.17 -11.95 12.69
CA ASN A 614 -11.01 -10.76 12.87
C ASN A 614 -12.04 -10.61 11.73
N ARG A 615 -12.75 -11.69 11.39
CA ARG A 615 -13.77 -11.72 10.34
C ARG A 615 -15.08 -12.25 10.89
N ILE A 616 -16.16 -11.50 10.65
CA ILE A 616 -17.53 -11.85 11.01
C ILE A 616 -18.41 -11.49 9.81
N VAL A 617 -19.29 -12.40 9.39
CA VAL A 617 -20.25 -12.16 8.30
C VAL A 617 -21.16 -10.98 8.66
N GLY A 618 -21.38 -10.07 7.71
CA GLY A 618 -22.11 -8.81 7.89
C GLY A 618 -21.27 -7.66 8.45
N GLN A 619 -20.05 -7.92 8.93
CA GLN A 619 -19.15 -6.89 9.46
C GLN A 619 -18.07 -6.52 8.41
N PRO A 620 -17.48 -5.30 8.50
CA PRO A 620 -16.41 -4.91 7.60
C PRO A 620 -15.13 -5.72 7.83
N ILE A 621 -14.27 -5.77 6.81
CA ILE A 621 -12.91 -6.28 6.94
C ILE A 621 -12.14 -5.42 7.96
N GLY A 622 -11.26 -6.06 8.76
CA GLY A 622 -10.40 -5.36 9.72
C GLY A 622 -11.14 -4.86 10.96
N ILE A 623 -12.11 -5.64 11.45
CA ILE A 623 -12.77 -5.35 12.72
C ILE A 623 -11.77 -5.40 13.88
N ILE A 624 -12.02 -4.56 14.86
CA ILE A 624 -11.40 -4.64 16.19
C ILE A 624 -12.41 -5.36 17.08
N TYR A 625 -12.08 -6.58 17.47
CA TYR A 625 -12.95 -7.46 18.24
C TYR A 625 -12.39 -7.65 19.64
N GLY A 626 -13.17 -7.33 20.67
CA GLY A 626 -12.70 -7.36 22.05
C GLY A 626 -13.79 -7.02 23.05
N TYR A 627 -13.38 -6.74 24.29
CA TYR A 627 -14.29 -6.44 25.38
C TYR A 627 -14.60 -4.96 25.49
N GLU A 628 -15.83 -4.59 25.78
CA GLU A 628 -16.19 -3.25 26.22
C GLU A 628 -15.72 -3.01 27.66
N THR A 629 -15.15 -1.83 27.90
CA THR A 629 -14.70 -1.43 29.24
C THR A 629 -15.76 -0.58 29.94
N ASP A 630 -15.82 -0.70 31.27
CA ASP A 630 -16.65 0.12 32.16
C ASP A 630 -15.79 0.89 33.16
N GLY A 631 -14.59 1.33 32.74
CA GLY A 631 -13.62 2.03 33.55
C GLY A 631 -12.64 1.11 34.26
N LEU A 632 -12.19 1.54 35.45
CA LEU A 632 -11.28 0.81 36.31
C LEU A 632 -11.97 0.49 37.62
N PHE A 633 -11.66 -0.64 38.24
CA PHE A 633 -12.09 -0.94 39.60
C PHE A 633 -11.50 0.07 40.60
N VAL A 634 -12.35 0.73 41.36
CA VAL A 634 -11.92 1.78 42.32
C VAL A 634 -11.44 1.13 43.65
N ASP A 635 -12.15 0.13 44.11
CA ASP A 635 -11.86 -0.56 45.39
C ASP A 635 -12.27 -2.04 45.35
N GLN A 636 -12.00 -2.76 46.44
CA GLN A 636 -12.33 -4.17 46.59
C GLN A 636 -13.85 -4.40 46.65
N ALA A 637 -14.61 -3.48 47.20
CA ALA A 637 -16.06 -3.63 47.30
C ALA A 637 -16.74 -3.62 45.92
N GLU A 638 -16.23 -2.80 45.01
CA GLU A 638 -16.65 -2.78 43.60
C GLU A 638 -16.28 -4.09 42.88
N ILE A 639 -15.08 -4.64 43.12
CA ILE A 639 -14.64 -5.92 42.56
C ILE A 639 -15.60 -7.06 43.05
N ASP A 640 -15.91 -7.07 44.36
CA ASP A 640 -16.76 -8.10 44.94
C ASP A 640 -18.24 -8.03 44.46
N ALA A 641 -18.67 -6.85 44.02
CA ALA A 641 -20.02 -6.61 43.50
C ALA A 641 -20.17 -6.78 42.00
N ALA A 642 -19.05 -6.78 41.26
CA ALA A 642 -19.04 -6.84 39.81
C ALA A 642 -19.28 -8.28 39.28
N PRO A 643 -19.69 -8.43 37.99
CA PRO A 643 -19.64 -9.71 37.31
C PRO A 643 -18.27 -10.38 37.40
N GLU A 644 -18.22 -11.69 37.50
CA GLU A 644 -16.99 -12.48 37.59
C GLU A 644 -16.16 -12.31 36.32
N GLN A 645 -14.96 -11.72 36.41
CA GLN A 645 -14.08 -11.44 35.27
C GLN A 645 -13.19 -12.64 34.92
N LEU A 646 -13.73 -13.64 34.20
CA LEU A 646 -13.00 -14.85 33.80
C LEU A 646 -11.88 -14.61 32.84
N VAL A 647 -11.84 -13.43 32.24
CA VAL A 647 -10.79 -12.97 31.28
C VAL A 647 -9.49 -12.56 31.99
N SER A 648 -9.54 -12.31 33.29
CA SER A 648 -8.34 -11.99 34.09
C SER A 648 -7.71 -13.28 34.61
N LYS A 649 -6.45 -13.55 34.21
CA LYS A 649 -5.69 -14.72 34.68
C LYS A 649 -5.12 -14.58 36.09
N SER A 650 -5.07 -13.35 36.62
CA SER A 650 -4.61 -13.04 37.99
C SER A 650 -5.76 -12.43 38.78
N GLY A 651 -5.76 -12.59 40.09
CA GLY A 651 -6.78 -11.99 40.95
C GLY A 651 -6.90 -10.48 40.71
N LEU A 652 -8.13 -10.00 40.62
CA LEU A 652 -8.45 -8.59 40.43
C LEU A 652 -7.98 -7.73 41.60
N LYS A 653 -7.59 -6.51 41.27
CA LYS A 653 -7.18 -5.48 42.24
C LYS A 653 -7.75 -4.13 41.83
N PRO A 654 -7.95 -3.20 42.77
CA PRO A 654 -8.24 -1.82 42.42
C PRO A 654 -7.24 -1.27 41.40
N GLY A 655 -7.74 -0.53 40.41
CA GLY A 655 -6.97 -0.05 39.27
C GLY A 655 -6.95 -0.98 38.04
N TYR A 656 -7.46 -2.21 38.13
CA TYR A 656 -7.61 -3.09 36.96
C TYR A 656 -8.79 -2.64 36.10
N VAL A 657 -8.69 -2.93 34.81
CA VAL A 657 -9.78 -2.62 33.85
C VAL A 657 -10.99 -3.48 34.18
N LYS A 658 -12.15 -2.82 34.29
CA LYS A 658 -13.44 -3.45 34.44
C LYS A 658 -14.06 -3.66 33.06
N TYR A 659 -14.36 -4.90 32.72
CA TYR A 659 -15.05 -5.24 31.47
C TYR A 659 -16.53 -5.46 31.72
N LYS A 660 -17.37 -5.12 30.76
CA LYS A 660 -18.82 -5.31 30.82
C LYS A 660 -19.19 -6.74 30.52
N ASP A 661 -20.11 -7.26 31.30
CA ASP A 661 -20.91 -8.43 30.98
C ASP A 661 -22.01 -7.98 30.03
N ILE A 662 -21.91 -8.35 28.75
CA ILE A 662 -22.85 -7.92 27.70
C ILE A 662 -23.74 -9.03 27.21
N SER A 663 -23.38 -10.31 27.44
CA SER A 663 -24.14 -11.47 26.98
C SER A 663 -23.82 -12.71 27.80
N GLY A 664 -24.53 -13.80 27.53
CA GLY A 664 -24.37 -15.13 28.10
C GLY A 664 -24.99 -16.18 27.17
N PRO A 665 -25.13 -17.44 27.63
CA PRO A 665 -25.70 -18.52 26.83
C PRO A 665 -27.10 -18.22 26.26
N ASP A 666 -27.89 -17.44 26.98
CA ASP A 666 -29.26 -17.07 26.59
C ASP A 666 -29.32 -15.69 25.86
N GLY A 667 -28.17 -15.10 25.53
CA GLY A 667 -28.08 -13.80 24.86
C GLY A 667 -28.33 -12.60 25.75
N VAL A 668 -28.28 -12.78 27.08
CA VAL A 668 -28.40 -11.74 28.11
C VAL A 668 -27.25 -11.87 29.11
N PRO A 669 -26.84 -10.77 29.80
CA PRO A 669 -25.82 -10.84 30.86
C PRO A 669 -26.06 -11.96 31.87
N ASP A 670 -25.05 -12.77 32.17
CA ASP A 670 -25.14 -13.95 33.02
C ASP A 670 -24.36 -13.84 34.35
N GLY A 671 -23.80 -12.67 34.65
CA GLY A 671 -22.99 -12.41 35.84
C GLY A 671 -21.52 -12.78 35.68
N LYS A 672 -21.06 -13.10 34.46
CA LYS A 672 -19.67 -13.42 34.14
C LYS A 672 -19.20 -12.60 32.93
N VAL A 673 -17.92 -12.39 32.86
CA VAL A 673 -17.28 -11.82 31.64
C VAL A 673 -16.32 -12.86 31.10
N ASP A 674 -16.63 -13.40 29.93
CA ASP A 674 -15.86 -14.47 29.31
C ASP A 674 -15.54 -14.20 27.83
N ALA A 675 -14.69 -15.05 27.25
CA ALA A 675 -14.22 -14.88 25.86
C ALA A 675 -15.27 -15.36 24.84
N GLN A 676 -16.29 -16.08 25.23
CA GLN A 676 -17.27 -16.66 24.32
C GLN A 676 -18.44 -15.70 24.09
N TYR A 677 -18.90 -14.99 25.13
CA TYR A 677 -20.14 -14.22 25.07
C TYR A 677 -19.96 -12.71 25.19
N ASP A 678 -18.85 -12.22 25.80
CA ASP A 678 -18.68 -10.78 26.11
C ASP A 678 -17.77 -10.00 25.21
N ARG A 679 -17.30 -10.62 24.12
CA ARG A 679 -16.56 -9.88 23.09
C ARG A 679 -17.52 -9.33 22.04
N THR A 680 -17.25 -8.12 21.59
CA THR A 680 -18.05 -7.43 20.56
C THR A 680 -17.16 -6.67 19.56
N VAL A 681 -17.77 -6.19 18.47
CA VAL A 681 -17.09 -5.38 17.48
C VAL A 681 -16.96 -3.94 17.98
N LEU A 682 -15.79 -3.57 18.45
CA LEU A 682 -15.47 -2.24 18.98
C LEU A 682 -15.30 -1.20 17.88
N GLY A 683 -15.08 -1.62 16.65
CA GLY A 683 -14.92 -0.78 15.47
C GLY A 683 -14.21 -1.51 14.33
N SER A 684 -13.81 -0.75 13.31
CA SER A 684 -13.03 -1.28 12.19
C SER A 684 -11.87 -0.34 11.84
N THR A 685 -10.78 -0.91 11.34
CA THR A 685 -9.63 -0.16 10.80
C THR A 685 -9.92 0.42 9.43
N THR A 686 -10.98 -0.02 8.75
CA THR A 686 -11.37 0.44 7.41
C THR A 686 -12.16 1.76 7.51
N PRO A 687 -11.71 2.86 6.90
CA PRO A 687 -12.45 4.11 6.88
C PRO A 687 -13.77 4.00 6.13
N LYS A 688 -14.80 4.67 6.64
CA LYS A 688 -16.13 4.78 6.01
C LYS A 688 -16.29 6.04 5.17
N PHE A 689 -15.55 7.10 5.50
CA PHE A 689 -15.65 8.41 4.87
C PHE A 689 -14.27 8.83 4.34
N TYR A 690 -14.26 9.34 3.12
CA TYR A 690 -13.11 10.01 2.51
C TYR A 690 -13.60 11.36 1.99
N TYR A 691 -12.87 12.42 2.28
CA TYR A 691 -13.25 13.75 1.81
C TYR A 691 -12.01 14.56 1.46
N GLY A 692 -12.19 15.45 0.50
CA GLY A 692 -11.15 16.36 0.09
C GLY A 692 -11.72 17.69 -0.36
N LEU A 693 -10.90 18.73 -0.28
CA LEU A 693 -11.23 20.06 -0.79
C LEU A 693 -9.99 20.61 -1.49
N ASN A 694 -10.11 20.83 -2.80
CA ASN A 694 -9.09 21.51 -3.57
C ASN A 694 -9.53 22.96 -3.80
N LEU A 695 -8.67 23.90 -3.42
CA LEU A 695 -8.84 25.33 -3.60
C LEU A 695 -7.75 25.85 -4.54
N SER A 696 -8.13 26.63 -5.54
CA SER A 696 -7.17 27.38 -6.34
C SER A 696 -7.67 28.80 -6.59
N ALA A 697 -6.72 29.73 -6.66
CA ALA A 697 -7.02 31.13 -6.99
C ALA A 697 -5.87 31.74 -7.78
N SER A 698 -6.19 32.62 -8.72
CA SER A 698 -5.19 33.41 -9.43
C SER A 698 -5.57 34.88 -9.46
N TYR A 699 -4.61 35.78 -9.25
CA TYR A 699 -4.80 37.22 -9.27
C TYR A 699 -3.55 37.92 -9.76
N LYS A 700 -3.63 38.61 -10.91
CA LYS A 700 -2.54 39.46 -11.48
C LYS A 700 -1.16 38.79 -11.45
N GLY A 701 -1.06 37.50 -11.82
CA GLY A 701 0.20 36.78 -11.88
C GLY A 701 0.61 36.07 -10.57
N PHE A 702 -0.23 36.16 -9.51
CA PHE A 702 -0.09 35.33 -8.31
C PHE A 702 -1.04 34.16 -8.39
N ASP A 703 -0.55 32.97 -8.11
CA ASP A 703 -1.32 31.74 -8.04
C ASP A 703 -1.28 31.16 -6.63
N PHE A 704 -2.42 30.71 -6.15
CA PHE A 704 -2.58 30.03 -4.87
C PHE A 704 -3.26 28.68 -5.11
N SER A 705 -2.75 27.64 -4.45
CA SER A 705 -3.39 26.34 -4.39
C SER A 705 -3.31 25.73 -2.99
N ALA A 706 -4.39 25.09 -2.55
CA ALA A 706 -4.44 24.35 -1.29
C ALA A 706 -5.25 23.08 -1.47
N LEU A 707 -4.73 21.97 -0.96
CA LEU A 707 -5.41 20.69 -0.91
C LEU A 707 -5.58 20.28 0.56
N LEU A 708 -6.85 20.11 0.97
CA LEU A 708 -7.19 19.52 2.25
C LEU A 708 -7.78 18.13 2.00
N GLN A 709 -7.38 17.16 2.81
CA GLN A 709 -7.90 15.81 2.71
C GLN A 709 -8.09 15.21 4.10
N GLY A 710 -9.04 14.29 4.22
CA GLY A 710 -9.31 13.60 5.45
C GLY A 710 -10.05 12.30 5.22
N LEU A 711 -10.04 11.49 6.27
CA LEU A 711 -10.77 10.23 6.33
C LEU A 711 -11.36 10.06 7.73
N GLY A 712 -12.42 9.26 7.84
CA GLY A 712 -13.12 9.09 9.10
C GLY A 712 -13.93 7.80 9.17
N GLY A 713 -14.56 7.58 10.33
CA GLY A 713 -15.37 6.40 10.58
C GLY A 713 -14.55 5.11 10.74
N HIS A 714 -13.29 5.23 11.15
CA HIS A 714 -12.40 4.11 11.47
C HIS A 714 -11.83 4.26 12.86
N LYS A 715 -11.29 3.16 13.39
CA LYS A 715 -10.56 3.11 14.65
C LYS A 715 -9.20 2.45 14.43
N ARG A 716 -8.25 2.78 15.27
CA ARG A 716 -6.97 2.06 15.36
C ARG A 716 -6.81 1.48 16.75
N LEU A 717 -6.30 0.27 16.82
CA LEU A 717 -5.87 -0.33 18.08
C LEU A 717 -4.51 0.24 18.45
N ILE A 718 -4.44 0.90 19.61
CA ILE A 718 -3.18 1.27 20.24
C ILE A 718 -2.79 0.09 21.13
N GLY A 719 -1.66 -0.52 20.87
CA GLY A 719 -1.22 -1.72 21.58
C GLY A 719 0.26 -1.65 21.95
N SER A 720 0.72 -2.71 22.63
CA SER A 720 2.12 -2.88 23.02
C SER A 720 2.62 -1.72 23.91
N TYR A 721 3.82 -1.22 23.65
CA TYR A 721 4.52 -0.24 24.47
C TYR A 721 3.79 1.11 24.63
N MET A 722 2.95 1.47 23.66
CA MET A 722 2.16 2.71 23.71
C MET A 722 0.90 2.59 24.58
N ALA A 723 0.49 1.37 24.93
CA ALA A 723 -0.73 1.11 25.67
C ALA A 723 -0.49 0.75 27.15
N TYR A 724 0.69 0.24 27.48
CA TYR A 724 0.99 -0.30 28.80
C TYR A 724 2.10 0.52 29.46
N ALA A 725 1.75 1.30 30.48
CA ALA A 725 2.72 2.02 31.29
C ALA A 725 3.75 1.05 31.89
N PHE A 726 5.01 1.42 31.85
CA PHE A 726 6.15 0.66 32.38
C PHE A 726 6.33 -0.76 31.79
N TYR A 727 5.80 -1.01 30.56
CA TYR A 727 5.97 -2.30 29.90
C TYR A 727 7.46 -2.57 29.67
N ASN A 728 7.96 -3.71 30.24
CA ASN A 728 9.39 -4.06 30.27
C ASN A 728 10.31 -2.94 30.80
N GLY A 729 9.84 -2.10 31.73
CA GLY A 729 10.59 -0.98 32.27
C GLY A 729 10.74 0.23 31.34
N GLY A 730 9.97 0.24 30.21
CA GLY A 730 9.83 1.41 29.33
C GLY A 730 8.86 2.46 29.86
N GLN A 731 8.61 3.47 29.05
CA GLN A 731 7.76 4.62 29.39
C GLN A 731 6.29 4.29 29.51
#